data_22530e3ccdf0409892d0413fc0ec44e6
#
_entry.id   22530e3ccdf0409892d0413fc0ec44e6
#
_cell.length_a   1.000
_cell.length_b   1.000
_cell.length_c   1.000
_cell.angle_alpha   90.00
_cell.angle_beta   90.00
_cell.angle_gamma   90.00
#
_symmetry.space_group_name_H-M   'P 1'
#
loop_
_entity.id
_entity.type
_entity.pdbx_description
1 polymer ?
#
loop_
_entity_poly.entity_id
_entity_poly.type
_entity_poly.pdbx_seq_one_letter_code
_entity_poly.pdbx_strand_id
1 'polypeptide(L)'
;MNSQIYIKKMINISLLIAFVFVFRLHAQAINQDTVKSQKLDTGKMWTFEFPPFDYLKKTYGFEATQEWFDDVRLSALRIPGCSASFVSEDGLIMTNNHCVRGYRRLIQKEGEDIAKNGFYAPTFEDERKAPNFTAEQLVFLKDVTVEVTDALKKGKDENEKISLRDAKMKELKDAYENETKLKCDVISYYNGSLFFVQGFKTHTDVRLVFQPEESIAYFGGDPDNFTFPRYNLDLAFYRIYDADGKPIKSPNYFKWSAEGAASDELVFTVGNPGTTNRLRTVAQLEYLRDVTFRNNAFLADNYYARLEQLKSVNPSQAETYETLRLAFSNGQKNISNTFKALNDPYLIARKKDFEKKAQRYVASDLQLAKEYGHVWKTIEATRTELKPIETKLAAFSVNQTNSSRYMLIGNALVAYAKFHLLPEDQKKALLDRQAQMPQMGGRGGGMGGPQQGFRDNLYPDHWDSILEEAKLEINIDFITINLGKNDALVGRFFERKPGKEAAKGMIAKSIFTNKAAVQELFKKTPEEILALDDPFVQYFAKIYDQIELLRKQQKEIMDTENVAFGLLGQILYKMYGTSVTPDANRTLRISDGVMKGYEYNGTVAPVKSTFYGLYDRYYGFETNYPFNLSERWKNAEKDMDLKTPFNFVSTNDIVGGNSGSAIINKNAEVIGLAFDGNIESLQGNFIYLPTYNRTVGVDSKGMWEAIKKVYKADRLADELKEGKAK
;
A
#
# COMPACT_ATOMS: atom_id res chain seq x y z
N MET A 1 44.32 -50.73 8.55
CA MET A 1 43.95 -49.48 7.86
C MET A 1 42.47 -49.08 8.02
N ASN A 2 41.53 -50.00 8.33
CA ASN A 2 40.08 -49.67 8.43
C ASN A 2 39.64 -49.11 9.80
N SER A 3 40.35 -49.27 10.91
CA SER A 3 39.93 -48.76 12.23
C SER A 3 40.21 -47.25 12.37
N GLN A 4 41.22 -46.71 11.78
CA GLN A 4 41.52 -45.27 11.85
C GLN A 4 40.55 -44.38 11.05
N ILE A 5 39.95 -44.91 9.98
CA ILE A 5 38.96 -44.20 9.19
C ILE A 5 37.61 -44.12 9.93
N TYR A 6 37.23 -45.17 10.67
CA TYR A 6 36.02 -45.17 11.48
C TYR A 6 36.08 -44.21 12.67
N ILE A 7 37.22 -44.14 13.32
CA ILE A 7 37.43 -43.21 14.45
C ILE A 7 37.41 -41.75 13.99
N LYS A 8 38.05 -41.42 12.84
CA LYS A 8 37.95 -40.05 12.25
C LYS A 8 36.54 -39.67 11.80
N LYS A 9 35.73 -40.59 11.27
CA LYS A 9 34.34 -40.33 10.94
C LYS A 9 33.47 -40.12 12.19
N MET A 10 33.65 -40.89 13.24
CA MET A 10 32.91 -40.71 14.50
C MET A 10 33.27 -39.38 15.19
N ILE A 11 34.53 -38.98 15.19
CA ILE A 11 35.02 -37.70 15.77
C ILE A 11 34.42 -36.53 14.96
N ASN A 12 34.37 -36.61 13.63
CA ASN A 12 33.77 -35.55 12.81
C ASN A 12 32.24 -35.46 12.98
N ILE A 13 31.54 -36.59 13.17
CA ILE A 13 30.09 -36.58 13.45
C ILE A 13 29.82 -36.05 14.85
N SER A 14 30.63 -36.40 15.84
CA SER A 14 30.50 -35.86 17.22
C SER A 14 30.80 -34.36 17.29
N LEU A 15 31.79 -33.87 16.54
CA LEU A 15 32.10 -32.45 16.40
C LEU A 15 30.97 -31.68 15.68
N LEU A 16 30.36 -32.27 14.63
CA LEU A 16 29.21 -31.68 13.92
C LEU A 16 27.97 -31.58 14.81
N ILE A 17 27.71 -32.63 15.62
CA ILE A 17 26.60 -32.64 16.58
C ILE A 17 26.87 -31.65 17.73
N ALA A 18 28.09 -31.54 18.23
CA ALA A 18 28.49 -30.54 19.22
C ALA A 18 28.37 -29.12 18.68
N PHE A 19 28.74 -28.88 17.40
CA PHE A 19 28.61 -27.57 16.75
C PHE A 19 27.13 -27.19 16.52
N VAL A 20 26.26 -28.12 16.19
CA VAL A 20 24.82 -27.88 16.08
C VAL A 20 24.18 -27.64 17.44
N PHE A 21 24.67 -28.26 18.53
CA PHE A 21 24.20 -28.01 19.90
C PHE A 21 24.68 -26.65 20.45
N VAL A 22 25.88 -26.23 20.13
CA VAL A 22 26.43 -24.92 20.56
C VAL A 22 25.73 -23.76 19.88
N PHE A 23 25.33 -23.88 18.61
CA PHE A 23 24.53 -22.86 17.93
C PHE A 23 23.05 -22.81 18.39
N ARG A 24 22.50 -23.86 18.99
CA ARG A 24 21.17 -23.81 19.63
C ARG A 24 21.14 -23.14 21.00
N LEU A 25 22.28 -22.88 21.62
CA LEU A 25 22.36 -22.32 22.97
C LEU A 25 22.41 -20.79 23.05
N HIS A 26 22.31 -20.06 21.92
CA HIS A 26 22.33 -18.58 21.92
C HIS A 26 21.08 -17.91 21.37
N ALA A 27 20.04 -18.64 21.02
CA ALA A 27 18.72 -18.07 20.95
C ALA A 27 18.12 -18.09 22.37
N GLN A 28 18.54 -17.14 23.23
CA GLN A 28 17.77 -16.87 24.43
C GLN A 28 16.35 -16.58 23.99
N ALA A 29 15.42 -17.49 24.32
CA ALA A 29 14.01 -17.25 24.09
C ALA A 29 13.68 -15.91 24.77
N ILE A 30 13.29 -14.92 24.00
CA ILE A 30 12.87 -13.61 24.53
C ILE A 30 11.80 -13.90 25.57
N ASN A 31 12.06 -13.54 26.83
CA ASN A 31 11.02 -13.60 27.85
C ASN A 31 10.00 -12.53 27.51
N GLN A 32 8.94 -12.94 26.80
CA GLN A 32 7.92 -12.02 26.27
C GLN A 32 7.24 -11.21 27.39
N ASP A 33 7.20 -11.68 28.63
CA ASP A 33 6.58 -10.96 29.74
C ASP A 33 7.43 -9.76 30.23
N THR A 34 8.72 -9.72 29.90
CA THR A 34 9.58 -8.56 30.23
C THR A 34 9.51 -7.45 29.19
N VAL A 35 8.99 -7.73 27.99
CA VAL A 35 8.87 -6.76 26.91
C VAL A 35 7.70 -5.80 27.21
N LYS A 36 7.98 -4.49 27.14
CA LYS A 36 6.97 -3.44 27.43
C LYS A 36 6.65 -2.62 26.19
N SER A 37 5.37 -2.31 26.02
CA SER A 37 4.91 -1.34 25.02
C SER A 37 5.39 0.06 25.39
N GLN A 38 5.72 0.84 24.37
CA GLN A 38 6.17 2.23 24.51
C GLN A 38 5.11 3.20 24.00
N LYS A 39 5.21 4.47 24.38
CA LYS A 39 4.25 5.50 24.04
C LYS A 39 4.06 5.68 22.53
N LEU A 40 5.12 5.53 21.75
CA LEU A 40 5.11 5.75 20.30
C LEU A 40 4.86 4.47 19.47
N ASP A 41 4.52 3.34 20.09
CA ASP A 41 4.22 2.10 19.36
C ASP A 41 3.04 2.27 18.38
N THR A 42 2.09 3.14 18.72
CA THR A 42 0.96 3.50 17.87
C THR A 42 1.30 4.54 16.80
N GLY A 43 2.53 5.08 16.83
CA GLY A 43 3.07 5.99 15.84
C GLY A 43 2.87 7.47 16.12
N LYS A 44 3.16 8.26 15.09
CA LYS A 44 3.18 9.73 15.13
C LYS A 44 2.44 10.37 13.95
N MET A 45 1.45 9.71 13.39
CA MET A 45 0.62 10.25 12.31
C MET A 45 -0.54 11.06 12.90
N TRP A 46 -0.22 12.29 13.35
CA TRP A 46 -1.18 13.18 14.00
C TRP A 46 -2.23 13.70 13.02
N THR A 47 -3.45 13.90 13.52
CA THR A 47 -4.55 14.47 12.74
C THR A 47 -4.56 16.00 12.90
N PHE A 48 -5.11 16.71 11.92
CA PHE A 48 -5.27 18.17 11.99
C PHE A 48 -6.45 18.60 12.87
N GLU A 49 -7.34 17.68 13.19
CA GLU A 49 -8.41 17.87 14.16
C GLU A 49 -7.89 17.96 15.62
N PHE A 50 -6.75 17.30 15.88
CA PHE A 50 -6.12 17.23 17.20
C PHE A 50 -4.60 17.48 17.09
N PRO A 51 -4.17 18.73 16.82
CA PRO A 51 -2.75 19.06 16.74
C PRO A 51 -2.01 18.74 18.06
N PRO A 52 -0.84 18.11 18.03
CA PRO A 52 -0.12 17.67 19.22
C PRO A 52 0.74 18.80 19.86
N PHE A 53 0.16 19.95 20.19
CA PHE A 53 0.88 21.13 20.66
C PHE A 53 1.80 20.84 21.86
N ASP A 54 1.25 20.25 22.93
CA ASP A 54 2.00 19.95 24.16
C ASP A 54 3.13 18.94 23.91
N TYR A 55 2.87 17.96 23.03
CA TYR A 55 3.88 16.97 22.66
C TYR A 55 5.04 17.61 21.91
N LEU A 56 4.79 18.48 20.93
CA LEU A 56 5.82 19.18 20.16
C LEU A 56 6.64 20.12 21.03
N LYS A 57 5.98 20.90 21.89
CA LYS A 57 6.65 21.78 22.86
C LYS A 57 7.53 20.99 23.81
N LYS A 58 7.01 19.91 24.41
CA LYS A 58 7.74 19.10 25.40
C LYS A 58 8.87 18.31 24.79
N THR A 59 8.71 17.78 23.55
CA THR A 59 9.68 16.86 22.92
C THR A 59 10.78 17.62 22.19
N TYR A 60 10.44 18.73 21.52
CA TYR A 60 11.34 19.46 20.63
C TYR A 60 11.53 20.93 20.97
N GLY A 61 10.83 21.45 21.99
CA GLY A 61 10.81 22.89 22.27
C GLY A 61 10.13 23.72 21.17
N PHE A 62 9.34 23.09 20.31
CA PHE A 62 8.65 23.76 19.21
C PHE A 62 7.24 24.18 19.63
N GLU A 63 7.01 25.49 19.72
CA GLU A 63 5.72 26.08 20.03
C GLU A 63 4.92 26.36 18.75
N ALA A 64 4.36 25.29 18.16
CA ALA A 64 3.49 25.42 17.00
C ALA A 64 2.19 26.15 17.37
N THR A 65 1.64 26.94 16.44
CA THR A 65 0.34 27.62 16.61
C THR A 65 -0.75 26.98 15.76
N GLN A 66 -2.01 27.30 16.02
CA GLN A 66 -3.12 26.83 15.18
C GLN A 66 -2.98 27.36 13.75
N GLU A 67 -2.55 28.61 13.59
CA GLU A 67 -2.33 29.23 12.27
C GLU A 67 -1.26 28.47 11.48
N TRP A 68 -0.18 28.01 12.15
CA TRP A 68 0.85 27.20 11.51
C TRP A 68 0.26 25.85 11.02
N PHE A 69 -0.56 25.19 11.84
CA PHE A 69 -1.22 23.93 11.43
C PHE A 69 -2.22 24.16 10.30
N ASP A 70 -2.96 25.25 10.31
CA ASP A 70 -3.92 25.60 9.25
C ASP A 70 -3.21 25.90 7.93
N ASP A 71 -2.11 26.66 7.96
CA ASP A 71 -1.29 26.93 6.78
C ASP A 71 -0.71 25.63 6.19
N VAL A 72 -0.17 24.76 7.06
CA VAL A 72 0.37 23.44 6.65
C VAL A 72 -0.74 22.57 6.04
N ARG A 73 -1.93 22.53 6.62
CA ARG A 73 -3.08 21.77 6.11
C ARG A 73 -3.53 22.27 4.75
N LEU A 74 -3.61 23.58 4.58
CA LEU A 74 -4.05 24.21 3.34
C LEU A 74 -2.99 24.16 2.23
N SER A 75 -1.72 23.96 2.56
CA SER A 75 -0.64 23.74 1.60
C SER A 75 -0.57 22.31 1.07
N ALA A 76 -1.18 21.35 1.77
CA ALA A 76 -1.15 19.93 1.42
C ALA A 76 -2.34 19.51 0.52
N LEU A 77 -2.10 18.53 -0.35
CA LEU A 77 -3.07 18.02 -1.31
C LEU A 77 -3.14 16.48 -1.27
N ARG A 78 -4.30 15.96 -1.59
CA ARG A 78 -4.53 14.54 -1.91
C ARG A 78 -4.65 14.38 -3.43
N ILE A 79 -3.91 13.43 -4.00
CA ILE A 79 -4.03 13.01 -5.40
C ILE A 79 -4.34 11.51 -5.46
N PRO A 80 -4.72 10.94 -6.61
CA PRO A 80 -5.05 9.52 -6.70
C PRO A 80 -3.94 8.60 -6.19
N GLY A 81 -4.15 7.98 -5.02
CA GLY A 81 -3.24 7.02 -4.40
C GLY A 81 -1.99 7.60 -3.71
N CYS A 82 -1.80 8.90 -3.74
CA CYS A 82 -0.60 9.59 -3.24
C CYS A 82 -0.93 10.96 -2.61
N SER A 83 0.12 11.66 -2.20
CA SER A 83 0.09 13.02 -1.69
C SER A 83 0.74 14.01 -2.66
N ALA A 84 0.44 15.28 -2.51
CA ALA A 84 1.09 16.39 -3.19
C ALA A 84 1.06 17.63 -2.28
N SER A 85 1.72 18.70 -2.68
CA SER A 85 1.70 19.98 -1.95
C SER A 85 1.88 21.16 -2.89
N PHE A 86 1.24 22.29 -2.58
CA PHE A 86 1.54 23.55 -3.21
C PHE A 86 2.93 24.03 -2.82
N VAL A 87 3.72 24.46 -3.81
CA VAL A 87 5.09 24.97 -3.63
C VAL A 87 5.31 26.35 -4.28
N SER A 88 4.24 26.97 -4.76
CA SER A 88 4.21 28.33 -5.31
C SER A 88 2.80 28.92 -5.16
N GLU A 89 2.71 30.25 -5.04
CA GLU A 89 1.43 30.97 -5.01
C GLU A 89 0.64 30.86 -6.33
N ASP A 90 1.30 30.47 -7.42
CA ASP A 90 0.73 30.32 -8.76
C ASP A 90 0.32 28.86 -9.09
N GLY A 91 -0.15 28.13 -8.07
CA GLY A 91 -0.75 26.82 -8.24
C GLY A 91 0.21 25.70 -8.62
N LEU A 92 1.54 25.91 -8.52
CA LEU A 92 2.51 24.83 -8.74
C LEU A 92 2.44 23.82 -7.61
N ILE A 93 2.29 22.54 -7.96
CA ILE A 93 2.25 21.43 -7.01
C ILE A 93 3.40 20.44 -7.23
N MET A 94 3.92 19.89 -6.14
CA MET A 94 4.99 18.91 -6.12
C MET A 94 4.45 17.55 -5.68
N THR A 95 4.88 16.46 -6.36
CA THR A 95 4.60 15.07 -6.00
C THR A 95 5.72 14.15 -6.50
N ASN A 96 5.61 12.83 -6.29
CA ASN A 96 6.58 11.86 -6.84
C ASN A 96 6.30 11.50 -8.30
N ASN A 97 7.37 11.17 -9.02
CA ASN A 97 7.31 10.62 -10.37
C ASN A 97 6.51 9.30 -10.41
N HIS A 98 6.77 8.38 -9.50
CA HIS A 98 6.07 7.09 -9.47
C HIS A 98 4.56 7.21 -9.23
N CYS A 99 4.09 8.28 -8.57
CA CYS A 99 2.66 8.56 -8.37
C CYS A 99 1.95 8.90 -9.68
N VAL A 100 2.64 9.54 -10.61
CA VAL A 100 2.04 10.11 -11.83
C VAL A 100 2.52 9.44 -13.13
N ARG A 101 3.46 8.49 -13.06
CA ARG A 101 4.00 7.82 -14.24
C ARG A 101 2.94 7.15 -15.14
N GLY A 102 1.81 6.72 -14.56
CA GLY A 102 0.70 6.15 -15.31
C GLY A 102 0.02 7.12 -16.29
N TYR A 103 0.13 8.42 -16.05
CA TYR A 103 -0.44 9.47 -16.90
C TYR A 103 0.41 9.80 -18.13
N ARG A 104 1.69 9.39 -18.17
CA ARG A 104 2.62 9.69 -19.29
C ARG A 104 2.03 9.34 -20.65
N ARG A 105 1.44 8.12 -20.78
CA ARG A 105 0.83 7.66 -22.04
C ARG A 105 -0.36 8.48 -22.49
N LEU A 106 -1.02 9.17 -21.56
CA LEU A 106 -2.18 10.03 -21.85
C LEU A 106 -1.76 11.47 -22.19
N ILE A 107 -0.55 11.86 -21.81
CA ILE A 107 -0.01 13.23 -21.92
C ILE A 107 0.98 13.36 -23.09
N GLN A 108 1.75 12.29 -23.37
CA GLN A 108 2.77 12.34 -24.44
C GLN A 108 2.16 12.44 -25.82
N LYS A 109 2.83 13.18 -26.69
CA LYS A 109 2.47 13.31 -28.12
C LYS A 109 3.03 12.13 -28.91
N GLU A 110 2.55 11.98 -30.14
CA GLU A 110 3.07 10.96 -31.07
C GLU A 110 4.57 11.16 -31.30
N GLY A 111 5.33 10.07 -31.23
CA GLY A 111 6.80 10.08 -31.37
C GLY A 111 7.58 10.50 -30.11
N GLU A 112 6.90 10.92 -29.02
CA GLU A 112 7.54 11.24 -27.74
C GLU A 112 7.63 9.99 -26.84
N ASP A 113 8.68 9.95 -26.01
CA ASP A 113 8.83 9.00 -24.91
C ASP A 113 9.22 9.74 -23.64
N ILE A 114 8.20 10.13 -22.85
CA ILE A 114 8.41 10.86 -21.59
C ILE A 114 9.12 9.96 -20.55
N ALA A 115 8.92 8.63 -20.59
CA ALA A 115 9.60 7.72 -19.67
C ALA A 115 11.11 7.70 -19.90
N LYS A 116 11.55 7.78 -21.17
CA LYS A 116 12.95 7.76 -21.55
C LYS A 116 13.62 9.14 -21.49
N ASN A 117 12.91 10.19 -21.88
CA ASN A 117 13.49 11.52 -22.11
C ASN A 117 13.13 12.56 -21.05
N GLY A 118 12.20 12.24 -20.14
CA GLY A 118 11.60 13.23 -19.25
C GLY A 118 10.73 14.25 -19.99
N PHE A 119 10.22 15.22 -19.25
CA PHE A 119 9.41 16.31 -19.77
C PHE A 119 9.68 17.60 -18.99
N TYR A 120 9.75 18.72 -19.69
CA TYR A 120 9.76 20.07 -19.12
C TYR A 120 8.97 21.02 -20.02
N ALA A 121 8.10 21.82 -19.45
CA ALA A 121 7.34 22.89 -20.09
C ALA A 121 8.04 24.23 -19.87
N PRO A 122 8.72 24.82 -20.89
CA PRO A 122 9.39 26.11 -20.76
C PRO A 122 8.43 27.28 -20.51
N THR A 123 7.20 27.18 -21.00
CA THR A 123 6.16 28.22 -20.85
C THR A 123 4.87 27.61 -20.27
N PHE A 124 3.90 28.44 -19.90
CA PHE A 124 2.58 28.00 -19.44
C PHE A 124 1.80 27.26 -20.54
N GLU A 125 1.97 27.69 -21.78
CA GLU A 125 1.31 27.10 -22.95
C GLU A 125 1.83 25.68 -23.26
N ASP A 126 3.05 25.37 -22.83
CA ASP A 126 3.65 24.05 -22.98
C ASP A 126 3.20 23.07 -21.88
N GLU A 127 2.59 23.56 -20.82
CA GLU A 127 2.09 22.72 -19.72
C GLU A 127 0.89 21.87 -20.18
N ARG A 128 0.94 20.56 -19.94
CA ARG A 128 0.01 19.60 -20.55
C ARG A 128 -0.99 19.03 -19.56
N LYS A 129 -2.28 19.17 -19.88
CA LYS A 129 -3.36 18.63 -19.06
C LYS A 129 -3.26 17.11 -18.93
N ALA A 130 -3.34 16.63 -17.69
CA ALA A 130 -3.44 15.21 -17.36
C ALA A 130 -4.92 14.79 -17.31
N PRO A 131 -5.39 13.96 -18.25
CA PRO A 131 -6.79 13.55 -18.27
C PRO A 131 -7.17 12.75 -17.00
N ASN A 132 -8.32 13.07 -16.41
CA ASN A 132 -8.84 12.41 -15.20
C ASN A 132 -7.92 12.50 -13.96
N PHE A 133 -6.97 13.41 -13.95
CA PHE A 133 -6.14 13.70 -12.78
C PHE A 133 -6.85 14.75 -11.92
N THR A 134 -6.96 14.47 -10.62
CA THR A 134 -7.57 15.39 -9.67
C THR A 134 -6.63 15.66 -8.50
N ALA A 135 -6.64 16.91 -8.01
CA ALA A 135 -5.98 17.29 -6.77
C ALA A 135 -7.04 17.83 -5.79
N GLU A 136 -7.04 17.36 -4.56
CA GLU A 136 -8.02 17.70 -3.53
C GLU A 136 -7.34 18.36 -2.35
N GLN A 137 -7.79 19.56 -2.00
CA GLN A 137 -7.33 20.35 -0.85
C GLN A 137 -8.34 20.26 0.29
N LEU A 138 -7.90 19.84 1.48
CA LEU A 138 -8.74 19.78 2.68
C LEU A 138 -8.95 21.19 3.24
N VAL A 139 -10.13 21.77 3.01
CA VAL A 139 -10.43 23.15 3.40
C VAL A 139 -11.44 23.27 4.53
N PHE A 140 -12.21 22.23 4.82
CA PHE A 140 -13.26 22.25 5.83
C PHE A 140 -13.18 21.04 6.76
N LEU A 141 -13.31 21.28 8.07
CA LEU A 141 -13.34 20.27 9.14
C LEU A 141 -14.50 20.56 10.09
N LYS A 142 -15.30 19.55 10.41
CA LYS A 142 -16.40 19.66 11.37
C LYS A 142 -16.56 18.39 12.20
N ASP A 143 -16.52 18.52 13.51
CA ASP A 143 -16.88 17.42 14.42
C ASP A 143 -18.40 17.18 14.35
N VAL A 144 -18.77 15.92 14.08
CA VAL A 144 -20.16 15.43 14.00
C VAL A 144 -20.34 14.17 14.87
N THR A 145 -19.46 14.01 15.86
CA THR A 145 -19.45 12.83 16.72
C THR A 145 -20.77 12.69 17.49
N VAL A 146 -21.32 13.80 17.99
CA VAL A 146 -22.57 13.78 18.77
C VAL A 146 -23.74 13.33 17.88
N GLU A 147 -23.86 13.90 16.68
CA GLU A 147 -24.94 13.59 15.73
C GLU A 147 -24.95 12.12 15.33
N VAL A 148 -23.76 11.55 15.07
CA VAL A 148 -23.63 10.12 14.69
C VAL A 148 -23.88 9.23 15.90
N THR A 149 -23.33 9.54 17.06
CA THR A 149 -23.49 8.72 18.27
C THR A 149 -24.94 8.72 18.78
N ASP A 150 -25.65 9.83 18.66
CA ASP A 150 -27.07 9.92 19.02
C ASP A 150 -27.97 9.12 18.04
N ALA A 151 -27.59 9.01 16.78
CA ALA A 151 -28.25 8.11 15.86
C ALA A 151 -28.04 6.64 16.24
N LEU A 152 -26.79 6.25 16.59
CA LEU A 152 -26.43 4.92 17.05
C LEU A 152 -27.23 4.45 18.27
N LYS A 153 -27.48 5.33 19.25
CA LYS A 153 -28.22 5.03 20.48
C LYS A 153 -29.68 4.59 20.23
N LYS A 154 -30.24 4.88 19.07
CA LYS A 154 -31.61 4.53 18.70
C LYS A 154 -31.75 3.08 18.21
N GLY A 155 -30.64 2.42 17.86
CA GLY A 155 -30.63 1.05 17.38
C GLY A 155 -30.88 0.03 18.51
N LYS A 156 -31.74 -0.94 18.24
CA LYS A 156 -32.15 -2.00 19.19
C LYS A 156 -31.13 -3.12 19.28
N ASP A 157 -30.42 -3.35 18.21
CA ASP A 157 -29.35 -4.34 18.11
C ASP A 157 -28.16 -3.77 17.30
N GLU A 158 -27.08 -4.51 17.25
CA GLU A 158 -25.83 -4.04 16.66
C GLU A 158 -25.94 -3.82 15.15
N ASN A 159 -26.72 -4.61 14.42
CA ASN A 159 -26.93 -4.42 12.99
C ASN A 159 -27.74 -3.15 12.71
N GLU A 160 -28.75 -2.87 13.52
CA GLU A 160 -29.53 -1.64 13.43
C GLU A 160 -28.66 -0.42 13.76
N LYS A 161 -27.80 -0.50 14.78
CA LYS A 161 -26.83 0.56 15.10
C LYS A 161 -25.90 0.86 13.94
N ILE A 162 -25.31 -0.17 13.28
CA ILE A 162 -24.46 0.01 12.11
C ILE A 162 -25.23 0.67 10.97
N SER A 163 -26.45 0.21 10.71
CA SER A 163 -27.31 0.78 9.65
C SER A 163 -27.65 2.24 9.91
N LEU A 164 -27.98 2.60 11.16
CA LEU A 164 -28.27 3.98 11.57
C LEU A 164 -27.04 4.87 11.49
N ARG A 165 -25.86 4.36 11.88
CA ARG A 165 -24.58 5.05 11.69
C ARG A 165 -24.34 5.41 10.24
N ASP A 166 -24.42 4.42 9.36
CA ASP A 166 -24.10 4.58 7.95
C ASP A 166 -25.10 5.52 7.26
N ALA A 167 -26.38 5.40 7.60
CA ALA A 167 -27.42 6.31 7.15
C ALA A 167 -27.18 7.76 7.63
N LYS A 168 -26.80 7.95 8.92
CA LYS A 168 -26.50 9.28 9.45
C LYS A 168 -25.24 9.89 8.85
N MET A 169 -24.20 9.08 8.66
CA MET A 169 -22.98 9.56 7.99
C MET A 169 -23.28 10.00 6.54
N LYS A 170 -24.13 9.26 5.82
CA LYS A 170 -24.56 9.67 4.48
C LYS A 170 -25.40 10.94 4.49
N GLU A 171 -26.36 11.06 5.40
CA GLU A 171 -27.19 12.26 5.58
C GLU A 171 -26.30 13.50 5.82
N LEU A 172 -25.35 13.40 6.75
CA LEU A 172 -24.42 14.48 7.07
C LEU A 172 -23.54 14.85 5.88
N LYS A 173 -23.00 13.85 5.18
CA LYS A 173 -22.24 14.07 3.95
C LYS A 173 -23.05 14.88 2.94
N ASP A 174 -24.27 14.43 2.60
CA ASP A 174 -25.11 15.06 1.60
C ASP A 174 -25.50 16.51 2.06
N ALA A 175 -25.77 16.71 3.36
CA ALA A 175 -26.09 18.02 3.92
C ALA A 175 -24.92 19.01 3.80
N TYR A 176 -23.71 18.59 4.20
CA TYR A 176 -22.51 19.47 4.13
C TYR A 176 -22.02 19.68 2.70
N GLU A 177 -22.18 18.74 1.77
CA GLU A 177 -21.95 18.97 0.34
C GLU A 177 -22.88 20.04 -0.22
N ASN A 178 -24.16 20.03 0.19
CA ASN A 178 -25.15 21.04 -0.21
C ASN A 178 -24.87 22.42 0.39
N GLU A 179 -24.45 22.47 1.65
CA GLU A 179 -24.15 23.72 2.37
C GLU A 179 -22.85 24.36 1.86
N THR A 180 -21.77 23.59 1.81
CA THR A 180 -20.43 24.11 1.54
C THR A 180 -20.08 24.17 0.05
N LYS A 181 -20.81 23.46 -0.80
CA LYS A 181 -20.48 23.22 -2.22
C LYS A 181 -19.11 22.52 -2.42
N LEU A 182 -18.61 21.87 -1.38
CA LEU A 182 -17.40 21.07 -1.41
C LEU A 182 -17.73 19.59 -1.60
N LYS A 183 -16.79 18.81 -2.09
CA LYS A 183 -16.84 17.35 -1.96
C LYS A 183 -16.60 16.99 -0.49
N CYS A 184 -17.55 16.31 0.16
CA CYS A 184 -17.42 15.94 1.56
C CYS A 184 -17.25 14.43 1.75
N ASP A 185 -16.45 14.07 2.75
CA ASP A 185 -16.34 12.72 3.28
C ASP A 185 -16.64 12.76 4.79
N VAL A 186 -17.42 11.80 5.31
CA VAL A 186 -17.56 11.61 6.77
C VAL A 186 -16.63 10.48 7.18
N ILE A 187 -15.64 10.80 7.98
CA ILE A 187 -14.60 9.88 8.42
C ILE A 187 -14.78 9.51 9.89
N SER A 188 -14.24 8.35 10.28
CA SER A 188 -14.18 7.95 11.68
C SER A 188 -12.74 7.78 12.16
N TYR A 189 -12.50 8.12 13.43
CA TYR A 189 -11.26 7.84 14.15
C TYR A 189 -11.53 6.89 15.31
N TYR A 190 -10.48 6.21 15.77
CA TYR A 190 -10.54 5.23 16.87
C TYR A 190 -11.69 4.22 16.69
N ASN A 191 -11.74 3.62 15.51
CA ASN A 191 -12.71 2.58 15.12
C ASN A 191 -14.19 3.00 15.32
N GLY A 192 -14.51 4.28 15.10
CA GLY A 192 -15.87 4.80 15.25
C GLY A 192 -16.19 5.45 16.60
N SER A 193 -15.16 5.86 17.36
CA SER A 193 -15.35 6.66 18.58
C SER A 193 -15.55 8.14 18.30
N LEU A 194 -14.97 8.64 17.21
CA LEU A 194 -15.11 10.03 16.78
C LEU A 194 -15.46 10.08 15.29
N PHE A 195 -16.22 11.10 14.90
CA PHE A 195 -16.67 11.30 13.54
C PHE A 195 -16.48 12.75 13.09
N PHE A 196 -15.91 12.95 11.89
CA PHE A 196 -15.66 14.26 11.31
C PHE A 196 -16.12 14.33 9.88
N VAL A 197 -16.68 15.49 9.50
CA VAL A 197 -16.84 15.85 8.08
C VAL A 197 -15.57 16.53 7.63
N GLN A 198 -15.00 16.01 6.55
CA GLN A 198 -13.88 16.61 5.82
C GLN A 198 -14.38 17.10 4.46
N GLY A 199 -14.23 18.41 4.19
CA GLY A 199 -14.64 19.04 2.94
C GLY A 199 -13.44 19.41 2.09
N PHE A 200 -13.48 19.01 0.80
CA PHE A 200 -12.39 19.15 -0.15
C PHE A 200 -12.74 20.08 -1.29
N LYS A 201 -11.86 21.04 -1.57
CA LYS A 201 -11.84 21.74 -2.85
C LYS A 201 -11.15 20.85 -3.88
N THR A 202 -11.89 20.44 -4.92
CA THR A 202 -11.41 19.55 -5.97
C THR A 202 -10.99 20.35 -7.20
N HIS A 203 -9.77 20.09 -7.68
CA HIS A 203 -9.21 20.69 -8.89
C HIS A 203 -9.08 19.61 -9.98
N THR A 204 -9.59 19.89 -11.19
CA THR A 204 -9.67 18.95 -12.31
C THR A 204 -8.88 19.38 -13.55
N ASP A 205 -8.42 20.63 -13.62
CA ASP A 205 -7.45 21.06 -14.63
C ASP A 205 -6.08 21.10 -14.01
N VAL A 206 -5.37 19.98 -14.11
CA VAL A 206 -4.02 19.81 -13.56
C VAL A 206 -3.10 19.44 -14.69
N ARG A 207 -2.03 20.25 -14.89
CA ARG A 207 -1.14 20.17 -16.05
C ARG A 207 0.28 19.83 -15.63
N LEU A 208 0.93 18.93 -16.39
CA LEU A 208 2.31 18.55 -16.22
C LEU A 208 3.24 19.70 -16.56
N VAL A 209 4.11 20.06 -15.63
CA VAL A 209 5.16 21.10 -15.76
C VAL A 209 6.53 20.46 -15.96
N PHE A 210 6.85 19.45 -15.12
CA PHE A 210 8.14 18.79 -15.13
C PHE A 210 8.05 17.35 -14.65
N GLN A 211 8.75 16.46 -15.33
CA GLN A 211 8.93 15.07 -14.91
C GLN A 211 10.27 14.54 -15.45
N PRO A 212 11.17 14.00 -14.60
CA PRO A 212 12.43 13.41 -15.07
C PRO A 212 12.19 12.08 -15.79
N GLU A 213 13.19 11.61 -16.51
CA GLU A 213 13.23 10.28 -17.09
C GLU A 213 13.25 9.19 -16.00
N GLU A 214 12.72 8.01 -16.34
CA GLU A 214 12.58 6.89 -15.40
C GLU A 214 13.92 6.40 -14.85
N SER A 215 15.00 6.45 -15.65
CA SER A 215 16.33 5.98 -15.26
C SER A 215 16.89 6.68 -14.03
N ILE A 216 16.59 7.97 -13.83
CA ILE A 216 16.99 8.71 -12.63
C ILE A 216 15.88 8.75 -11.57
N ALA A 217 14.61 8.75 -11.97
CA ALA A 217 13.50 8.72 -11.02
C ALA A 217 13.43 7.40 -10.25
N TYR A 218 13.91 6.32 -10.85
CA TYR A 218 13.98 4.97 -10.26
C TYR A 218 15.39 4.38 -10.42
N PHE A 219 16.42 5.18 -10.17
CA PHE A 219 17.82 4.75 -10.24
C PHE A 219 18.10 3.65 -9.20
N GLY A 220 18.83 2.62 -9.62
CA GLY A 220 19.07 1.43 -8.81
C GLY A 220 17.90 0.41 -8.85
N GLY A 221 16.76 0.77 -9.40
CA GLY A 221 15.65 -0.12 -9.68
C GLY A 221 15.16 -0.93 -8.48
N ASP A 222 14.74 -2.17 -8.75
CA ASP A 222 14.30 -3.10 -7.70
C ASP A 222 15.37 -3.42 -6.64
N PRO A 223 16.67 -3.61 -6.95
CA PRO A 223 17.69 -3.83 -5.94
C PRO A 223 17.73 -2.75 -4.84
N ASP A 224 17.58 -1.48 -5.21
CA ASP A 224 17.63 -0.35 -4.27
C ASP A 224 16.28 0.00 -3.63
N ASN A 225 15.18 -0.59 -4.07
CA ASN A 225 13.85 -0.33 -3.52
C ASN A 225 13.74 -0.78 -2.07
N PHE A 226 13.24 0.09 -1.16
CA PHE A 226 13.23 -0.04 0.30
C PHE A 226 14.62 -0.09 0.94
N THR A 227 15.65 0.48 0.33
CA THR A 227 16.99 0.56 0.91
C THR A 227 17.47 1.99 1.09
N PHE A 228 18.56 2.17 1.82
CA PHE A 228 19.30 3.41 1.90
C PHE A 228 20.80 3.09 2.15
N PRO A 229 21.75 3.78 1.52
CA PRO A 229 21.64 5.03 0.71
C PRO A 229 20.92 4.85 -0.62
N ARG A 230 20.17 5.89 -1.02
CA ARG A 230 19.43 5.98 -2.28
C ARG A 230 19.96 7.14 -3.12
N TYR A 231 19.67 7.10 -4.45
CA TYR A 231 20.11 8.09 -5.41
C TYR A 231 19.03 8.35 -6.47
N ASN A 232 17.82 8.66 -6.01
CA ASN A 232 16.64 8.82 -6.89
C ASN A 232 16.19 10.27 -6.96
N LEU A 233 15.88 10.74 -8.17
CA LEU A 233 15.12 11.97 -8.41
C LEU A 233 13.65 11.63 -8.63
N ASP A 234 13.00 11.04 -7.63
CA ASP A 234 11.59 10.63 -7.72
C ASP A 234 10.66 11.80 -7.42
N LEU A 235 10.57 12.73 -8.36
CA LEU A 235 9.73 13.93 -8.27
C LEU A 235 8.98 14.21 -9.56
N ALA A 236 7.91 14.97 -9.48
CA ALA A 236 7.20 15.59 -10.60
C ALA A 236 6.54 16.89 -10.14
N PHE A 237 6.44 17.86 -11.05
CA PHE A 237 5.69 19.09 -10.84
C PHE A 237 4.53 19.18 -11.81
N TYR A 238 3.38 19.57 -11.27
CA TYR A 238 2.17 19.89 -12.01
C TYR A 238 1.69 21.28 -11.61
N ARG A 239 0.78 21.87 -12.39
CA ARG A 239 0.14 23.14 -12.05
C ARG A 239 -1.37 23.01 -12.16
N ILE A 240 -2.05 23.64 -11.22
CA ILE A 240 -3.50 23.71 -11.19
C ILE A 240 -3.96 24.97 -11.91
N TYR A 241 -4.96 24.79 -12.78
CA TYR A 241 -5.57 25.87 -13.56
C TYR A 241 -7.04 26.06 -13.16
N ASP A 242 -7.53 27.30 -13.32
CA ASP A 242 -8.93 27.63 -13.13
C ASP A 242 -9.76 27.37 -14.40
N ALA A 243 -11.06 27.72 -14.35
CA ALA A 243 -11.98 27.55 -15.47
C ALA A 243 -11.64 28.44 -16.66
N ASP A 244 -10.92 29.55 -16.46
CA ASP A 244 -10.49 30.46 -17.51
C ASP A 244 -9.15 30.04 -18.15
N GLY A 245 -8.60 28.92 -17.71
CA GLY A 245 -7.33 28.39 -18.20
C GLY A 245 -6.11 29.16 -17.69
N LYS A 246 -6.23 29.83 -16.55
CA LYS A 246 -5.12 30.52 -15.88
C LYS A 246 -4.65 29.73 -14.65
N PRO A 247 -3.35 29.78 -14.30
CA PRO A 247 -2.88 29.25 -13.03
C PRO A 247 -3.69 29.79 -11.86
N ILE A 248 -4.12 28.92 -10.94
CA ILE A 248 -4.83 29.40 -9.74
C ILE A 248 -3.87 30.14 -8.81
N LYS A 249 -4.44 31.05 -8.00
CA LYS A 249 -3.70 31.62 -6.86
C LYS A 249 -3.95 30.77 -5.61
N SER A 250 -2.88 30.30 -4.99
CA SER A 250 -2.88 29.60 -3.71
C SER A 250 -2.14 30.42 -2.66
N PRO A 251 -2.83 31.04 -1.70
CA PRO A 251 -2.17 31.84 -0.65
C PRO A 251 -1.36 30.97 0.31
N ASN A 252 -1.74 29.69 0.44
CA ASN A 252 -1.06 28.71 1.27
C ASN A 252 -0.22 27.79 0.38
N TYR A 253 1.09 27.80 0.57
CA TYR A 253 2.04 26.93 -0.10
C TYR A 253 3.32 26.81 0.73
N PHE A 254 4.03 25.72 0.58
CA PHE A 254 5.31 25.53 1.25
C PHE A 254 6.43 26.27 0.47
N LYS A 255 7.09 27.21 1.13
CA LYS A 255 8.26 27.89 0.56
C LYS A 255 9.41 26.89 0.38
N TRP A 256 10.28 27.13 -0.57
CA TRP A 256 11.43 26.27 -0.84
C TRP A 256 12.60 26.63 0.09
N SER A 257 13.13 25.65 0.82
CA SER A 257 14.34 25.84 1.62
C SER A 257 15.59 25.75 0.74
N ALA A 258 16.36 26.83 0.69
CA ALA A 258 17.66 26.84 0.02
C ALA A 258 18.75 26.09 0.83
N GLU A 259 18.57 25.97 2.15
CA GLU A 259 19.55 25.35 3.05
C GLU A 259 19.33 23.86 3.26
N GLY A 260 18.14 23.35 2.92
CA GLY A 260 17.72 21.97 3.27
C GLY A 260 17.59 21.81 4.78
N ALA A 261 17.77 20.60 5.29
CA ALA A 261 17.75 20.32 6.73
C ALA A 261 19.10 19.81 7.24
N ALA A 262 19.47 20.21 8.46
CA ALA A 262 20.67 19.73 9.16
C ALA A 262 20.40 18.36 9.84
N SER A 263 21.47 17.64 10.20
CA SER A 263 21.36 16.45 11.04
C SER A 263 20.74 16.81 12.39
N ASP A 264 19.87 15.92 12.92
CA ASP A 264 19.11 16.07 14.14
C ASP A 264 18.09 17.23 14.14
N GLU A 265 17.88 17.91 13.03
CA GLU A 265 16.85 18.94 12.89
C GLU A 265 15.45 18.32 12.89
N LEU A 266 14.50 19.00 13.58
CA LEU A 266 13.08 18.67 13.57
C LEU A 266 12.48 18.91 12.18
N VAL A 267 11.83 17.90 11.64
CA VAL A 267 11.16 17.93 10.34
C VAL A 267 9.79 17.27 10.40
N PHE A 268 8.90 17.64 9.51
CA PHE A 268 7.54 17.12 9.45
C PHE A 268 7.23 16.58 8.06
N THR A 269 6.65 15.38 7.99
CA THR A 269 6.08 14.84 6.75
C THR A 269 4.58 15.10 6.74
N VAL A 270 4.07 15.74 5.67
CA VAL A 270 2.66 16.16 5.55
C VAL A 270 2.04 15.47 4.35
N GLY A 271 1.05 14.59 4.58
CA GLY A 271 0.42 13.86 3.49
C GLY A 271 -0.69 12.91 3.93
N ASN A 272 -1.11 12.05 3.01
CA ASN A 272 -2.29 11.19 3.14
C ASN A 272 -1.87 9.70 3.23
N PRO A 273 -1.41 9.23 4.41
CA PRO A 273 -1.04 7.82 4.60
C PRO A 273 -2.23 6.90 4.33
N GLY A 274 -1.97 5.74 3.75
CA GLY A 274 -2.95 4.72 3.43
C GLY A 274 -3.68 4.20 4.67
N THR A 275 -3.44 2.96 5.05
CA THR A 275 -4.04 2.35 6.25
C THR A 275 -2.98 1.72 7.12
N THR A 276 -3.16 1.83 8.45
CA THR A 276 -2.38 1.10 9.45
C THR A 276 -3.27 0.18 10.28
N ASN A 277 -2.67 -0.73 11.03
CA ASN A 277 -3.34 -1.73 11.85
C ASN A 277 -2.73 -1.75 13.26
N ARG A 278 -2.43 -0.59 13.82
CA ARG A 278 -1.70 -0.43 15.08
C ARG A 278 -2.57 -0.61 16.32
N LEU A 279 -3.87 -0.36 16.19
CA LEU A 279 -4.83 -0.48 17.28
C LEU A 279 -5.53 -1.85 17.33
N ARG A 280 -5.12 -2.80 16.48
CA ARG A 280 -5.65 -4.17 16.46
C ARG A 280 -5.21 -4.96 17.67
N THR A 281 -6.08 -5.91 18.09
CA THR A 281 -5.77 -6.89 19.15
C THR A 281 -4.72 -7.88 18.69
N VAL A 282 -4.11 -8.56 19.66
CA VAL A 282 -3.14 -9.65 19.38
C VAL A 282 -3.78 -10.75 18.54
N ALA A 283 -5.02 -11.17 18.87
CA ALA A 283 -5.76 -12.17 18.10
C ALA A 283 -5.94 -11.77 16.62
N GLN A 284 -6.23 -10.50 16.35
CA GLN A 284 -6.32 -9.99 14.97
C GLN A 284 -4.97 -10.01 14.26
N LEU A 285 -3.87 -9.66 14.93
CA LEU A 285 -2.53 -9.69 14.35
C LEU A 285 -2.04 -11.12 14.07
N GLU A 286 -2.29 -12.04 14.99
CA GLU A 286 -1.99 -13.46 14.80
C GLU A 286 -2.79 -14.07 13.64
N TYR A 287 -4.07 -13.68 13.50
CA TYR A 287 -4.88 -14.05 12.35
C TYR A 287 -4.32 -13.47 11.03
N LEU A 288 -3.94 -12.21 10.99
CA LEU A 288 -3.30 -11.59 9.82
C LEU A 288 -2.01 -12.34 9.44
N ARG A 289 -1.19 -12.71 10.43
CA ARG A 289 0.03 -13.51 10.23
C ARG A 289 -0.30 -14.88 9.63
N ASP A 290 -1.20 -15.64 10.28
CA ASP A 290 -1.40 -17.07 10.03
C ASP A 290 -2.27 -17.34 8.79
N VAL A 291 -3.10 -16.38 8.38
CA VAL A 291 -4.03 -16.52 7.25
C VAL A 291 -3.69 -15.55 6.14
N THR A 292 -3.86 -14.25 6.37
CA THR A 292 -3.82 -13.25 5.30
C THR A 292 -2.42 -13.11 4.70
N PHE A 293 -1.42 -12.77 5.53
CA PHE A 293 -0.07 -12.52 5.02
C PHE A 293 0.69 -13.79 4.68
N ARG A 294 0.42 -14.92 5.37
CA ARG A 294 0.95 -16.23 4.96
C ARG A 294 0.53 -16.57 3.52
N ASN A 295 -0.74 -16.42 3.21
CA ASN A 295 -1.29 -16.72 1.90
C ASN A 295 -0.79 -15.77 0.82
N ASN A 296 -0.79 -14.48 1.12
CA ASN A 296 -0.30 -13.45 0.21
C ASN A 296 1.20 -13.60 -0.08
N ALA A 297 2.01 -13.89 0.96
CA ALA A 297 3.45 -14.11 0.80
C ALA A 297 3.73 -15.37 -0.03
N PHE A 298 3.01 -16.46 0.22
CA PHE A 298 3.15 -17.67 -0.60
C PHE A 298 2.94 -17.38 -2.09
N LEU A 299 1.85 -16.73 -2.45
CA LEU A 299 1.55 -16.41 -3.85
C LEU A 299 2.57 -15.42 -4.43
N ALA A 300 2.93 -14.39 -3.67
CA ALA A 300 3.85 -13.35 -4.12
C ALA A 300 5.26 -13.90 -4.35
N ASP A 301 5.80 -14.65 -3.41
CA ASP A 301 7.16 -15.18 -3.47
C ASP A 301 7.29 -16.25 -4.56
N ASN A 302 6.31 -17.17 -4.66
CA ASN A 302 6.35 -18.21 -5.70
C ASN A 302 6.19 -17.62 -7.11
N TYR A 303 5.30 -16.65 -7.31
CA TYR A 303 5.13 -15.99 -8.60
C TYR A 303 6.40 -15.21 -9.01
N TYR A 304 6.97 -14.44 -8.10
CA TYR A 304 8.21 -13.68 -8.33
C TYR A 304 9.39 -14.61 -8.68
N ALA A 305 9.59 -15.67 -7.89
CA ALA A 305 10.64 -16.65 -8.12
C ALA A 305 10.43 -17.43 -9.43
N ARG A 306 9.18 -17.73 -9.79
CA ARG A 306 8.86 -18.44 -11.02
C ARG A 306 9.16 -17.60 -12.26
N LEU A 307 8.85 -16.30 -12.25
CA LEU A 307 9.19 -15.40 -13.35
C LEU A 307 10.70 -15.36 -13.61
N GLU A 308 11.54 -15.40 -12.56
CA GLU A 308 12.99 -15.49 -12.70
C GLU A 308 13.42 -16.81 -13.36
N GLN A 309 12.85 -17.94 -12.94
CA GLN A 309 13.13 -19.24 -13.53
C GLN A 309 12.71 -19.30 -15.01
N LEU A 310 11.57 -18.71 -15.36
CA LEU A 310 11.05 -18.75 -16.73
C LEU A 310 11.96 -18.04 -17.74
N LYS A 311 12.77 -17.07 -17.33
CA LYS A 311 13.76 -16.41 -18.21
C LYS A 311 14.75 -17.41 -18.81
N SER A 312 15.15 -18.42 -18.05
CA SER A 312 16.05 -19.49 -18.54
C SER A 312 15.31 -20.60 -19.30
N VAL A 313 14.04 -20.85 -18.95
CA VAL A 313 13.22 -21.90 -19.63
C VAL A 313 12.75 -21.45 -21.02
N ASN A 314 12.40 -20.16 -21.15
CA ASN A 314 11.94 -19.55 -22.39
C ASN A 314 12.69 -18.24 -22.69
N PRO A 315 13.95 -18.31 -23.14
CA PRO A 315 14.80 -17.14 -23.39
C PRO A 315 14.19 -16.13 -24.37
N SER A 316 13.33 -16.54 -25.28
CA SER A 316 12.66 -15.65 -26.24
C SER A 316 11.68 -14.68 -25.58
N GLN A 317 11.20 -14.99 -24.37
CA GLN A 317 10.30 -14.16 -23.56
C GLN A 317 10.99 -13.59 -22.31
N ALA A 318 12.29 -13.71 -22.18
CA ALA A 318 13.03 -13.31 -20.97
C ALA A 318 12.79 -11.84 -20.59
N GLU A 319 12.74 -10.93 -21.56
CA GLU A 319 12.45 -9.51 -21.35
C GLU A 319 11.01 -9.28 -20.84
N THR A 320 10.05 -10.01 -21.39
CA THR A 320 8.64 -9.96 -20.91
C THR A 320 8.54 -10.42 -19.46
N TYR A 321 9.19 -11.55 -19.12
CA TYR A 321 9.19 -12.07 -17.75
C TYR A 321 9.90 -11.13 -16.77
N GLU A 322 11.00 -10.51 -17.19
CA GLU A 322 11.67 -9.50 -16.38
C GLU A 322 10.78 -8.27 -16.14
N THR A 323 10.10 -7.78 -17.17
CA THR A 323 9.15 -6.66 -17.05
C THR A 323 8.02 -6.99 -16.06
N LEU A 324 7.43 -8.19 -16.14
CA LEU A 324 6.40 -8.64 -15.20
C LEU A 324 6.96 -8.76 -13.78
N ARG A 325 8.16 -9.32 -13.63
CA ARG A 325 8.83 -9.49 -12.33
C ARG A 325 9.07 -8.13 -11.65
N LEU A 326 9.61 -7.16 -12.39
CA LEU A 326 9.86 -5.81 -11.88
C LEU A 326 8.56 -5.06 -11.54
N ALA A 327 7.53 -5.20 -12.37
CA ALA A 327 6.22 -4.59 -12.08
C ALA A 327 5.59 -5.14 -10.79
N PHE A 328 5.93 -6.36 -10.41
CA PHE A 328 5.39 -7.05 -9.24
C PHE A 328 6.29 -6.94 -8.00
N SER A 329 7.57 -6.64 -8.15
CA SER A 329 8.60 -6.71 -7.11
C SER A 329 8.31 -5.86 -5.87
N ASN A 330 7.85 -4.62 -6.07
CA ASN A 330 7.48 -3.73 -4.96
C ASN A 330 6.39 -4.33 -4.06
N GLY A 331 5.36 -4.92 -4.66
CA GLY A 331 4.29 -5.61 -3.95
C GLY A 331 4.80 -6.85 -3.21
N GLN A 332 5.64 -7.65 -3.87
CA GLN A 332 6.25 -8.84 -3.28
C GLN A 332 7.11 -8.49 -2.06
N LYS A 333 8.03 -7.52 -2.16
CA LYS A 333 8.86 -7.06 -1.04
C LYS A 333 8.02 -6.56 0.13
N ASN A 334 6.98 -5.77 -0.14
CA ASN A 334 6.07 -5.26 0.89
C ASN A 334 5.36 -6.42 1.61
N ILE A 335 4.73 -7.34 0.87
CA ILE A 335 3.97 -8.46 1.43
C ILE A 335 4.88 -9.37 2.27
N SER A 336 6.02 -9.79 1.71
CA SER A 336 6.91 -10.77 2.34
C SER A 336 7.59 -10.20 3.60
N ASN A 337 8.00 -8.92 3.56
CA ASN A 337 8.59 -8.30 4.75
C ASN A 337 7.53 -7.93 5.81
N THR A 338 6.30 -7.61 5.42
CA THR A 338 5.18 -7.45 6.36
C THR A 338 4.85 -8.80 7.04
N PHE A 339 4.84 -9.90 6.29
CA PHE A 339 4.69 -11.24 6.86
C PHE A 339 5.83 -11.58 7.83
N LYS A 340 7.08 -11.28 7.45
CA LYS A 340 8.25 -11.45 8.31
C LYS A 340 8.13 -10.64 9.60
N ALA A 341 7.69 -9.38 9.53
CA ALA A 341 7.48 -8.52 10.68
C ALA A 341 6.43 -9.08 11.65
N LEU A 342 5.32 -9.64 11.16
CA LEU A 342 4.30 -10.28 12.00
C LEU A 342 4.79 -11.58 12.68
N ASN A 343 5.86 -12.19 12.17
CA ASN A 343 6.52 -13.35 12.81
C ASN A 343 7.58 -12.94 13.83
N ASP A 344 7.87 -11.64 14.01
CA ASP A 344 8.77 -11.17 15.04
C ASP A 344 8.12 -11.31 16.43
N PRO A 345 8.65 -12.17 17.31
CA PRO A 345 8.10 -12.37 18.65
C PRO A 345 8.20 -11.12 19.53
N TYR A 346 9.16 -10.22 19.26
CA TYR A 346 9.30 -8.97 20.00
C TYR A 346 8.16 -8.00 19.69
N LEU A 347 7.77 -7.87 18.40
CA LEU A 347 6.61 -7.08 17.99
C LEU A 347 5.35 -7.57 18.69
N ILE A 348 5.09 -8.88 18.62
CA ILE A 348 3.90 -9.48 19.25
C ILE A 348 3.91 -9.30 20.77
N ALA A 349 5.07 -9.43 21.43
CA ALA A 349 5.19 -9.23 22.88
C ALA A 349 4.87 -7.78 23.29
N ARG A 350 5.31 -6.77 22.53
CA ARG A 350 4.94 -5.36 22.74
C ARG A 350 3.43 -5.13 22.60
N LYS A 351 2.81 -5.73 21.59
CA LYS A 351 1.36 -5.68 21.39
C LYS A 351 0.60 -6.36 22.53
N LYS A 352 1.07 -7.49 23.03
CA LYS A 352 0.49 -8.16 24.21
C LYS A 352 0.54 -7.26 25.45
N ASP A 353 1.64 -6.57 25.71
CA ASP A 353 1.74 -5.63 26.84
C ASP A 353 0.79 -4.44 26.68
N PHE A 354 0.65 -3.87 25.46
CA PHE A 354 -0.30 -2.81 25.18
C PHE A 354 -1.75 -3.26 25.44
N GLU A 355 -2.12 -4.43 24.95
CA GLU A 355 -3.44 -5.03 25.15
C GLU A 355 -3.70 -5.31 26.64
N LYS A 356 -2.74 -5.92 27.35
CA LYS A 356 -2.84 -6.16 28.80
C LYS A 356 -3.04 -4.88 29.62
N LYS A 357 -2.48 -3.73 29.19
CA LYS A 357 -2.71 -2.43 29.81
C LYS A 357 -4.17 -1.99 29.66
N ALA A 358 -4.73 -2.12 28.45
CA ALA A 358 -6.13 -1.78 28.19
C ALA A 358 -7.10 -2.72 28.94
N GLN A 359 -6.82 -4.03 28.99
CA GLN A 359 -7.60 -5.00 29.75
C GLN A 359 -7.59 -4.67 31.25
N ARG A 360 -6.43 -4.30 31.82
CA ARG A 360 -6.34 -3.89 33.25
C ARG A 360 -7.10 -2.61 33.53
N TYR A 361 -7.07 -1.63 32.61
CA TYR A 361 -7.85 -0.41 32.72
C TYR A 361 -9.35 -0.72 32.79
N VAL A 362 -9.86 -1.58 31.91
CA VAL A 362 -11.27 -2.01 31.92
C VAL A 362 -11.60 -2.78 33.21
N ALA A 363 -10.74 -3.68 33.67
CA ALA A 363 -10.96 -4.47 34.89
C ALA A 363 -10.87 -3.66 36.19
N SER A 364 -10.29 -2.46 36.18
CA SER A 364 -10.17 -1.59 37.37
C SER A 364 -11.46 -0.87 37.77
N ASP A 365 -12.46 -0.89 36.91
CA ASP A 365 -13.76 -0.24 37.12
C ASP A 365 -14.91 -1.20 36.80
N LEU A 366 -15.87 -1.36 37.73
CA LEU A 366 -16.98 -2.32 37.58
C LEU A 366 -17.91 -1.98 36.41
N GLN A 367 -18.12 -0.67 36.15
CA GLN A 367 -18.95 -0.24 35.03
C GLN A 367 -18.26 -0.53 33.68
N LEU A 368 -16.97 -0.19 33.58
CA LEU A 368 -16.18 -0.51 32.40
C LEU A 368 -16.08 -2.02 32.17
N ALA A 369 -15.87 -2.81 33.22
CA ALA A 369 -15.82 -4.26 33.14
C ALA A 369 -17.14 -4.86 32.63
N LYS A 370 -18.27 -4.33 33.07
CA LYS A 370 -19.60 -4.76 32.61
C LYS A 370 -19.83 -4.40 31.13
N GLU A 371 -19.42 -3.19 30.71
CA GLU A 371 -19.67 -2.67 29.38
C GLU A 371 -18.69 -3.23 28.35
N TYR A 372 -17.40 -3.36 28.69
CA TYR A 372 -16.32 -3.67 27.72
C TYR A 372 -15.57 -4.97 27.99
N GLY A 373 -15.79 -5.64 29.12
CA GLY A 373 -14.97 -6.81 29.51
C GLY A 373 -15.02 -7.99 28.55
N HIS A 374 -16.06 -8.08 27.72
CA HIS A 374 -16.24 -9.14 26.72
C HIS A 374 -15.47 -8.90 25.39
N VAL A 375 -15.02 -7.66 25.11
CA VAL A 375 -14.54 -7.24 23.79
C VAL A 375 -13.44 -8.13 23.24
N TRP A 376 -12.37 -8.37 23.99
CA TRP A 376 -11.23 -9.18 23.53
C TRP A 376 -11.61 -10.63 23.26
N LYS A 377 -12.44 -11.22 24.15
CA LYS A 377 -12.91 -12.60 23.99
C LYS A 377 -13.82 -12.73 22.74
N THR A 378 -14.65 -11.74 22.46
CA THR A 378 -15.48 -11.70 21.25
C THR A 378 -14.60 -11.66 19.99
N ILE A 379 -13.60 -10.75 19.94
CA ILE A 379 -12.69 -10.65 18.80
C ILE A 379 -11.87 -11.94 18.61
N GLU A 380 -11.39 -12.55 19.69
CA GLU A 380 -10.67 -13.83 19.61
C GLU A 380 -11.55 -14.97 19.07
N ALA A 381 -12.79 -15.06 19.55
CA ALA A 381 -13.75 -16.05 19.07
C ALA A 381 -14.05 -15.86 17.58
N THR A 382 -14.39 -14.64 17.15
CA THR A 382 -14.66 -14.34 15.73
C THR A 382 -13.46 -14.67 14.83
N ARG A 383 -12.23 -14.37 15.25
CA ARG A 383 -11.03 -14.74 14.49
C ARG A 383 -10.80 -16.25 14.40
N THR A 384 -11.15 -16.96 15.45
CA THR A 384 -11.11 -18.44 15.46
C THR A 384 -12.12 -19.03 14.47
N GLU A 385 -13.35 -18.50 14.45
CA GLU A 385 -14.41 -18.92 13.53
C GLU A 385 -14.12 -18.55 12.07
N LEU A 386 -13.53 -17.36 11.83
CA LEU A 386 -13.17 -16.91 10.49
C LEU A 386 -12.02 -17.72 9.86
N LYS A 387 -11.09 -18.24 10.66
CA LYS A 387 -9.89 -18.90 10.15
C LYS A 387 -10.17 -20.01 9.12
N PRO A 388 -11.04 -21.00 9.37
CA PRO A 388 -11.36 -22.04 8.38
C PRO A 388 -12.14 -21.49 7.17
N ILE A 389 -12.98 -20.46 7.34
CA ILE A 389 -13.76 -19.84 6.27
C ILE A 389 -12.84 -19.11 5.30
N GLU A 390 -11.99 -18.23 5.82
CA GLU A 390 -11.05 -17.45 5.04
C GLU A 390 -9.99 -18.32 4.35
N THR A 391 -9.54 -19.37 4.99
CA THR A 391 -8.62 -20.34 4.38
C THR A 391 -9.23 -20.99 3.13
N LYS A 392 -10.50 -21.36 3.18
CA LYS A 392 -11.23 -21.89 2.02
C LYS A 392 -11.49 -20.81 0.97
N LEU A 393 -11.94 -19.62 1.38
CA LEU A 393 -12.18 -18.50 0.46
C LEU A 393 -10.90 -18.09 -0.26
N ALA A 394 -9.76 -18.08 0.43
CA ALA A 394 -8.45 -17.84 -0.18
C ALA A 394 -8.12 -18.89 -1.24
N ALA A 395 -8.32 -20.18 -0.93
CA ALA A 395 -8.10 -21.28 -1.87
C ALA A 395 -8.95 -21.17 -3.13
N PHE A 396 -10.17 -20.63 -3.03
CA PHE A 396 -11.11 -20.47 -4.14
C PHE A 396 -10.95 -19.15 -4.89
N SER A 397 -10.14 -18.24 -4.38
CA SER A 397 -9.95 -16.91 -4.96
C SER A 397 -9.14 -16.96 -6.23
N VAL A 398 -9.57 -16.20 -7.23
CA VAL A 398 -8.81 -15.92 -8.45
C VAL A 398 -8.62 -14.42 -8.63
N ASN A 399 -7.46 -14.01 -9.16
CA ASN A 399 -7.16 -12.63 -9.45
C ASN A 399 -6.37 -12.49 -10.76
N GLN A 400 -6.45 -11.31 -11.38
CA GLN A 400 -5.86 -11.03 -12.69
C GLN A 400 -4.32 -11.14 -12.73
N THR A 401 -3.64 -10.93 -11.60
CA THR A 401 -2.18 -10.80 -11.56
C THR A 401 -1.48 -12.16 -11.55
N ASN A 402 -1.86 -13.04 -10.63
CA ASN A 402 -1.13 -14.29 -10.36
C ASN A 402 -1.95 -15.56 -10.55
N SER A 403 -3.24 -15.45 -10.94
CA SER A 403 -4.00 -16.65 -11.34
C SER A 403 -3.79 -16.95 -12.82
N SER A 404 -3.76 -18.25 -13.13
CA SER A 404 -3.70 -18.71 -14.50
C SER A 404 -4.96 -18.30 -15.29
N ARG A 405 -4.79 -17.99 -16.56
CA ARG A 405 -5.91 -17.68 -17.47
C ARG A 405 -6.91 -18.82 -17.56
N TYR A 406 -6.47 -20.05 -17.46
CA TYR A 406 -7.38 -21.21 -17.39
C TYR A 406 -8.36 -21.10 -16.21
N MET A 407 -7.86 -20.75 -15.03
CA MET A 407 -8.70 -20.52 -13.85
C MET A 407 -9.64 -19.31 -14.03
N LEU A 408 -9.14 -18.21 -14.60
CA LEU A 408 -9.93 -17.03 -14.86
C LEU A 408 -11.07 -17.27 -15.85
N ILE A 409 -10.82 -18.01 -16.95
CA ILE A 409 -11.83 -18.38 -17.96
C ILE A 409 -12.90 -19.27 -17.33
N GLY A 410 -12.50 -20.35 -16.64
CA GLY A 410 -13.44 -21.25 -15.98
C GLY A 410 -14.33 -20.55 -14.96
N ASN A 411 -13.74 -19.70 -14.11
CA ASN A 411 -14.50 -18.88 -13.15
C ASN A 411 -15.47 -17.91 -13.85
N ALA A 412 -15.04 -17.23 -14.91
CA ALA A 412 -15.86 -16.28 -15.64
C ALA A 412 -17.07 -16.95 -16.33
N LEU A 413 -16.86 -18.12 -16.95
CA LEU A 413 -17.95 -18.89 -17.59
C LEU A 413 -19.01 -19.31 -16.57
N VAL A 414 -18.55 -19.87 -15.44
CA VAL A 414 -19.49 -20.30 -14.37
C VAL A 414 -20.20 -19.11 -13.75
N ALA A 415 -19.50 -18.03 -13.45
CA ALA A 415 -20.12 -16.83 -12.90
C ALA A 415 -21.14 -16.21 -13.87
N TYR A 416 -20.83 -16.21 -15.17
CA TYR A 416 -21.75 -15.77 -16.22
C TYR A 416 -23.02 -16.65 -16.26
N ALA A 417 -22.86 -17.97 -16.30
CA ALA A 417 -23.99 -18.90 -16.34
C ALA A 417 -24.87 -18.78 -15.09
N LYS A 418 -24.27 -18.78 -13.90
CA LYS A 418 -24.98 -18.63 -12.62
C LYS A 418 -25.73 -17.28 -12.53
N PHE A 419 -25.13 -16.17 -13.00
CA PHE A 419 -25.80 -14.88 -13.06
C PHE A 419 -27.05 -14.91 -13.93
N HIS A 420 -26.98 -15.52 -15.12
CA HIS A 420 -28.13 -15.57 -16.04
C HIS A 420 -29.24 -16.51 -15.57
N LEU A 421 -28.97 -17.45 -14.67
CA LEU A 421 -29.97 -18.31 -14.02
C LEU A 421 -30.67 -17.62 -12.82
N LEU A 422 -30.21 -16.46 -12.35
CA LEU A 422 -30.85 -15.75 -11.25
C LEU A 422 -32.23 -15.18 -11.67
N PRO A 423 -33.18 -15.06 -10.74
CA PRO A 423 -34.40 -14.27 -10.93
C PRO A 423 -34.08 -12.80 -11.30
N GLU A 424 -34.94 -12.18 -12.09
CA GLU A 424 -34.70 -10.82 -12.63
C GLU A 424 -34.55 -9.74 -11.54
N ASP A 425 -35.28 -9.86 -10.44
CA ASP A 425 -35.17 -8.99 -9.28
C ASP A 425 -33.76 -9.08 -8.62
N GLN A 426 -33.21 -10.28 -8.51
CA GLN A 426 -31.85 -10.49 -7.96
C GLN A 426 -30.78 -10.01 -8.93
N LYS A 427 -30.94 -10.21 -10.25
CA LYS A 427 -30.01 -9.65 -11.24
C LYS A 427 -29.98 -8.13 -11.14
N LYS A 428 -31.15 -7.49 -11.08
CA LYS A 428 -31.26 -6.05 -10.95
C LYS A 428 -30.57 -5.56 -9.66
N ALA A 429 -30.83 -6.20 -8.52
CA ALA A 429 -30.22 -5.82 -7.25
C ALA A 429 -28.67 -5.91 -7.28
N LEU A 430 -28.12 -6.94 -7.95
CA LEU A 430 -26.67 -7.07 -8.14
C LEU A 430 -26.09 -5.99 -9.05
N LEU A 431 -26.78 -5.64 -10.14
CA LEU A 431 -26.33 -4.59 -11.05
C LEU A 431 -26.40 -3.20 -10.41
N ASP A 432 -27.47 -2.91 -9.66
CA ASP A 432 -27.63 -1.65 -8.91
C ASP A 432 -26.54 -1.49 -7.85
N ARG A 433 -26.20 -2.59 -7.14
CA ARG A 433 -25.10 -2.60 -6.18
C ARG A 433 -23.73 -2.35 -6.83
N GLN A 434 -23.50 -2.90 -8.02
CA GLN A 434 -22.26 -2.65 -8.77
C GLN A 434 -22.14 -1.21 -9.24
N ALA A 435 -23.24 -0.61 -9.70
CA ALA A 435 -23.30 0.78 -10.15
C ALA A 435 -22.99 1.77 -9.01
N GLN A 436 -23.30 1.39 -7.76
CA GLN A 436 -23.06 2.20 -6.56
C GLN A 436 -21.64 2.03 -5.99
N MET A 437 -20.88 1.01 -6.43
CA MET A 437 -19.49 0.86 -5.99
C MET A 437 -18.61 1.94 -6.63
N PRO A 438 -17.79 2.68 -5.84
CA PRO A 438 -16.84 3.61 -6.39
C PRO A 438 -15.96 2.89 -7.41
N GLN A 439 -15.85 3.44 -8.62
CA GLN A 439 -14.84 2.98 -9.57
C GLN A 439 -13.47 3.33 -9.01
N MET A 440 -12.92 2.44 -8.19
CA MET A 440 -11.53 2.53 -7.78
C MET A 440 -10.66 2.31 -9.02
N GLY A 441 -10.04 3.37 -9.47
CA GLY A 441 -9.10 3.35 -10.58
C GLY A 441 -8.09 2.22 -10.41
N GLY A 442 -8.19 1.24 -11.28
CA GLY A 442 -7.17 0.31 -11.73
C GLY A 442 -6.31 -0.41 -10.71
N ARG A 443 -6.87 -1.13 -9.73
CA ARG A 443 -6.26 -2.29 -9.05
C ARG A 443 -7.25 -2.88 -8.04
N GLY A 444 -8.24 -3.56 -8.54
CA GLY A 444 -9.18 -4.28 -7.70
C GLY A 444 -10.17 -4.98 -8.61
N GLY A 445 -9.82 -6.16 -9.09
CA GLY A 445 -10.76 -7.08 -9.69
C GLY A 445 -11.76 -7.54 -8.63
N GLY A 446 -12.68 -6.66 -8.25
CA GLY A 446 -13.95 -7.10 -7.71
C GLY A 446 -14.58 -8.01 -8.77
N MET A 447 -15.29 -9.07 -8.35
CA MET A 447 -16.10 -9.87 -9.28
C MET A 447 -17.13 -8.93 -9.91
N GLY A 448 -16.71 -8.19 -10.96
CA GLY A 448 -17.58 -7.45 -11.83
C GLY A 448 -18.49 -8.44 -12.51
N GLY A 449 -19.77 -8.15 -12.56
CA GLY A 449 -20.66 -8.85 -13.45
C GLY A 449 -20.07 -8.90 -14.87
N PRO A 450 -20.60 -9.73 -15.75
CA PRO A 450 -20.00 -10.09 -17.03
C PRO A 450 -19.98 -8.91 -18.01
N GLN A 451 -19.14 -7.91 -17.78
CA GLN A 451 -18.92 -6.83 -18.74
C GLN A 451 -18.24 -7.39 -19.99
N GLN A 452 -18.75 -7.02 -21.16
CA GLN A 452 -18.27 -7.55 -22.44
C GLN A 452 -16.78 -7.37 -22.64
N GLY A 453 -16.22 -6.22 -22.28
CA GLY A 453 -14.79 -5.95 -22.38
C GLY A 453 -13.91 -6.83 -21.48
N PHE A 454 -14.40 -7.35 -20.36
CA PHE A 454 -13.71 -8.33 -19.54
C PHE A 454 -13.66 -9.69 -20.24
N ARG A 455 -14.78 -10.15 -20.86
CA ARG A 455 -14.85 -11.40 -21.59
C ARG A 455 -13.93 -11.43 -22.80
N ASP A 456 -13.85 -10.31 -23.55
CA ASP A 456 -13.02 -10.19 -24.73
C ASP A 456 -11.52 -10.29 -24.42
N ASN A 457 -11.12 -9.98 -23.19
CA ASN A 457 -9.72 -10.00 -22.72
C ASN A 457 -9.36 -11.23 -21.88
N LEU A 458 -10.28 -12.17 -21.64
CA LEU A 458 -9.97 -13.39 -20.87
C LEU A 458 -8.93 -14.26 -21.56
N TYR A 459 -9.04 -14.44 -22.87
CA TYR A 459 -8.04 -15.10 -23.70
C TYR A 459 -7.29 -14.03 -24.50
N PRO A 460 -6.04 -13.68 -24.14
CA PRO A 460 -5.28 -12.63 -24.81
C PRO A 460 -4.87 -13.04 -26.23
N ASP A 461 -4.56 -12.05 -27.07
CA ASP A 461 -4.08 -12.30 -28.44
C ASP A 461 -2.73 -13.03 -28.46
N HIS A 462 -1.88 -12.76 -27.45
CA HIS A 462 -0.61 -13.46 -27.25
C HIS A 462 -0.71 -14.37 -26.04
N TRP A 463 -0.92 -15.66 -26.27
CA TRP A 463 -1.01 -16.67 -25.23
C TRP A 463 0.36 -17.28 -24.93
N ASP A 464 0.86 -17.03 -23.71
CA ASP A 464 2.07 -17.67 -23.21
C ASP A 464 1.71 -18.92 -22.41
N SER A 465 1.73 -20.07 -23.07
CA SER A 465 1.36 -21.36 -22.46
C SER A 465 2.28 -21.76 -21.32
N ILE A 466 3.57 -21.40 -21.40
CA ILE A 466 4.58 -21.72 -20.38
C ILE A 466 4.30 -20.91 -19.11
N LEU A 467 3.99 -19.61 -19.24
CA LEU A 467 3.61 -18.75 -18.12
C LEU A 467 2.30 -19.21 -17.49
N GLU A 468 1.30 -19.54 -18.30
CA GLU A 468 -0.03 -19.94 -17.81
C GLU A 468 -0.01 -21.31 -17.11
N GLU A 469 0.80 -22.27 -17.59
CA GLU A 469 1.07 -23.53 -16.91
C GLU A 469 1.76 -23.26 -15.56
N ALA A 470 2.80 -22.42 -15.54
CA ALA A 470 3.55 -22.09 -14.33
C ALA A 470 2.67 -21.40 -13.26
N LYS A 471 1.77 -20.50 -13.68
CA LYS A 471 0.79 -19.89 -12.78
C LYS A 471 -0.19 -20.94 -12.22
N LEU A 472 -0.68 -21.83 -13.09
CA LEU A 472 -1.61 -22.90 -12.68
C LEU A 472 -0.98 -23.84 -11.65
N GLU A 473 0.28 -24.20 -11.82
CA GLU A 473 1.07 -24.97 -10.86
C GLU A 473 1.02 -24.33 -9.46
N ILE A 474 1.34 -23.01 -9.39
CA ILE A 474 1.33 -22.23 -8.13
C ILE A 474 -0.10 -22.19 -7.54
N ASN A 475 -1.11 -21.99 -8.38
CA ASN A 475 -2.51 -21.95 -7.92
C ASN A 475 -2.96 -23.28 -7.34
N ILE A 476 -2.62 -24.42 -7.95
CA ILE A 476 -2.98 -25.76 -7.45
C ILE A 476 -2.26 -26.06 -6.14
N ASP A 477 -0.97 -25.75 -6.04
CA ASP A 477 -0.22 -25.92 -4.80
C ASP A 477 -0.80 -25.04 -3.69
N PHE A 478 -1.19 -23.79 -3.99
CA PHE A 478 -1.84 -22.88 -3.06
C PHE A 478 -3.20 -23.42 -2.57
N ILE A 479 -4.02 -23.94 -3.49
CA ILE A 479 -5.30 -24.59 -3.15
C ILE A 479 -5.05 -25.80 -2.25
N THR A 480 -4.08 -26.63 -2.59
CA THR A 480 -3.74 -27.86 -1.84
C THR A 480 -3.23 -27.55 -0.44
N ILE A 481 -2.43 -26.49 -0.26
CA ILE A 481 -1.91 -26.07 1.06
C ILE A 481 -3.05 -25.56 1.96
N ASN A 482 -4.03 -24.86 1.39
CA ASN A 482 -5.14 -24.30 2.16
C ASN A 482 -6.26 -25.30 2.45
N LEU A 483 -6.59 -26.19 1.51
CA LEU A 483 -7.63 -27.20 1.72
C LEU A 483 -7.11 -28.48 2.39
N GLY A 484 -5.82 -28.76 2.23
CA GLY A 484 -5.20 -30.02 2.64
C GLY A 484 -5.21 -31.07 1.54
N LYS A 485 -4.13 -31.87 1.47
CA LYS A 485 -3.95 -32.92 0.43
C LYS A 485 -5.06 -33.96 0.40
N ASN A 486 -5.74 -34.22 1.53
CA ASN A 486 -6.81 -35.21 1.65
C ASN A 486 -8.20 -34.65 1.34
N ASP A 487 -8.33 -33.35 1.04
CA ASP A 487 -9.60 -32.74 0.69
C ASP A 487 -10.21 -33.39 -0.56
N ALA A 488 -11.54 -33.51 -0.59
CA ALA A 488 -12.28 -34.14 -1.66
C ALA A 488 -12.12 -33.42 -3.01
N LEU A 489 -12.02 -32.09 -3.02
CA LEU A 489 -11.80 -31.29 -4.22
C LEU A 489 -10.38 -31.52 -4.77
N VAL A 490 -9.37 -31.55 -3.88
CA VAL A 490 -7.98 -31.84 -4.24
C VAL A 490 -7.87 -33.26 -4.83
N GLY A 491 -8.58 -34.23 -4.22
CA GLY A 491 -8.64 -35.60 -4.74
C GLY A 491 -9.30 -35.68 -6.11
N ARG A 492 -10.42 -35.00 -6.30
CA ARG A 492 -11.24 -35.05 -7.53
C ARG A 492 -10.59 -34.36 -8.71
N PHE A 493 -10.07 -33.13 -8.53
CA PHE A 493 -9.61 -32.29 -9.62
C PHE A 493 -8.11 -32.33 -9.82
N PHE A 494 -7.32 -32.59 -8.78
CA PHE A 494 -5.85 -32.59 -8.85
C PHE A 494 -5.24 -33.96 -8.61
N GLU A 495 -6.08 -35.00 -8.41
CA GLU A 495 -5.64 -36.39 -8.19
C GLU A 495 -4.62 -36.53 -7.05
N ARG A 496 -4.59 -35.57 -6.10
CA ARG A 496 -3.59 -35.43 -5.02
C ARG A 496 -2.14 -35.34 -5.51
N LYS A 497 -1.95 -34.98 -6.78
CA LYS A 497 -0.64 -34.80 -7.43
C LYS A 497 -0.03 -33.45 -7.06
N PRO A 498 1.30 -33.29 -7.15
CA PRO A 498 1.95 -31.98 -7.11
C PRO A 498 1.38 -31.04 -8.18
N GLY A 499 1.40 -29.74 -7.91
CA GLY A 499 0.83 -28.71 -8.79
C GLY A 499 1.25 -28.85 -10.25
N LYS A 500 2.54 -29.13 -10.49
CA LYS A 500 3.09 -29.35 -11.84
C LYS A 500 2.43 -30.47 -12.63
N GLU A 501 2.24 -31.62 -12.01
CA GLU A 501 1.63 -32.78 -12.66
C GLU A 501 0.11 -32.58 -12.84
N ALA A 502 -0.55 -32.01 -11.81
CA ALA A 502 -1.96 -31.71 -11.84
C ALA A 502 -2.30 -30.66 -12.90
N ALA A 503 -1.48 -29.59 -13.03
CA ALA A 503 -1.65 -28.54 -14.04
C ALA A 503 -1.62 -29.11 -15.46
N LYS A 504 -0.61 -29.93 -15.78
CA LYS A 504 -0.52 -30.62 -17.07
C LYS A 504 -1.75 -31.48 -17.36
N GLY A 505 -2.20 -32.26 -16.36
CA GLY A 505 -3.38 -33.10 -16.48
C GLY A 505 -4.68 -32.33 -16.75
N MET A 506 -4.86 -31.18 -16.11
CA MET A 506 -6.01 -30.30 -16.35
C MET A 506 -5.95 -29.61 -17.72
N ILE A 507 -4.80 -29.05 -18.08
CA ILE A 507 -4.62 -28.37 -19.38
C ILE A 507 -4.88 -29.34 -20.53
N ALA A 508 -4.37 -30.57 -20.46
CA ALA A 508 -4.56 -31.60 -21.51
C ALA A 508 -6.04 -31.94 -21.75
N LYS A 509 -6.92 -31.72 -20.79
CA LYS A 509 -8.36 -31.99 -20.87
C LYS A 509 -9.18 -30.73 -21.14
N SER A 510 -8.56 -29.55 -21.19
CA SER A 510 -9.29 -28.29 -21.35
C SER A 510 -9.65 -28.02 -22.81
N ILE A 511 -10.85 -27.46 -23.00
CA ILE A 511 -11.35 -26.99 -24.30
C ILE A 511 -10.97 -25.53 -24.61
N PHE A 512 -10.23 -24.85 -23.72
CA PHE A 512 -9.82 -23.45 -23.87
C PHE A 512 -8.60 -23.34 -24.80
N THR A 513 -8.77 -23.62 -26.09
CA THR A 513 -7.68 -23.76 -27.06
C THR A 513 -7.25 -22.44 -27.71
N ASN A 514 -8.19 -21.50 -27.90
CA ASN A 514 -7.92 -20.20 -28.50
C ASN A 514 -9.03 -19.19 -28.17
N LYS A 515 -8.80 -17.91 -28.52
CA LYS A 515 -9.72 -16.78 -28.21
C LYS A 515 -11.12 -17.00 -28.80
N ALA A 516 -11.23 -17.42 -30.06
CA ALA A 516 -12.52 -17.63 -30.73
C ALA A 516 -13.31 -18.76 -30.06
N ALA A 517 -12.63 -19.89 -29.73
CA ALA A 517 -13.27 -21.00 -29.03
C ALA A 517 -13.84 -20.57 -27.67
N VAL A 518 -13.09 -19.78 -26.89
CA VAL A 518 -13.56 -19.27 -25.59
C VAL A 518 -14.73 -18.29 -25.76
N GLN A 519 -14.70 -17.41 -26.75
CA GLN A 519 -15.80 -16.50 -27.04
C GLN A 519 -17.09 -17.23 -27.44
N GLU A 520 -16.99 -18.30 -28.21
CA GLU A 520 -18.16 -19.14 -28.59
C GLU A 520 -18.81 -19.80 -27.35
N LEU A 521 -18.06 -20.12 -26.31
CA LEU A 521 -18.62 -20.70 -25.08
C LEU A 521 -19.59 -19.75 -24.38
N PHE A 522 -19.37 -18.41 -24.45
CA PHE A 522 -20.28 -17.42 -23.89
C PHE A 522 -21.57 -17.22 -24.69
N LYS A 523 -21.70 -17.84 -25.87
CA LYS A 523 -22.95 -17.85 -26.65
C LYS A 523 -23.88 -19.02 -26.30
N LYS A 524 -23.39 -19.99 -25.53
CA LYS A 524 -24.17 -21.14 -25.06
C LYS A 524 -25.15 -20.73 -23.98
N THR A 525 -26.20 -21.56 -23.77
CA THR A 525 -27.10 -21.34 -22.64
C THR A 525 -26.37 -21.53 -21.31
N PRO A 526 -26.87 -20.93 -20.22
CA PRO A 526 -26.28 -21.13 -18.88
C PRO A 526 -26.16 -22.61 -18.50
N GLU A 527 -27.14 -23.42 -18.81
CA GLU A 527 -27.15 -24.86 -18.55
C GLU A 527 -26.09 -25.60 -19.36
N GLU A 528 -25.96 -25.28 -20.64
CA GLU A 528 -24.92 -25.84 -21.53
C GLU A 528 -23.51 -25.48 -21.04
N ILE A 529 -23.31 -24.24 -20.56
CA ILE A 529 -22.02 -23.80 -19.96
C ILE A 529 -21.69 -24.64 -18.73
N LEU A 530 -22.64 -24.80 -17.80
CA LEU A 530 -22.42 -25.56 -16.57
C LEU A 530 -22.24 -27.06 -16.84
N ALA A 531 -22.70 -27.57 -17.96
CA ALA A 531 -22.56 -28.96 -18.39
C ALA A 531 -21.29 -29.24 -19.20
N LEU A 532 -20.46 -28.23 -19.50
CA LEU A 532 -19.22 -28.42 -20.27
C LEU A 532 -18.30 -29.42 -19.57
N ASP A 533 -17.78 -30.38 -20.35
CA ASP A 533 -16.77 -31.33 -19.88
C ASP A 533 -15.35 -30.71 -19.95
N ASP A 534 -15.17 -29.68 -19.15
CA ASP A 534 -13.90 -28.97 -18.97
C ASP A 534 -13.54 -28.95 -17.49
N PRO A 535 -12.32 -29.33 -17.10
CA PRO A 535 -11.95 -29.45 -15.68
C PRO A 535 -12.03 -28.12 -14.90
N PHE A 536 -11.81 -26.99 -15.55
CA PHE A 536 -11.90 -25.69 -14.90
C PHE A 536 -13.35 -25.25 -14.70
N VAL A 537 -14.21 -25.46 -15.71
CA VAL A 537 -15.64 -25.21 -15.56
C VAL A 537 -16.24 -26.11 -14.45
N GLN A 538 -15.94 -27.41 -14.47
CA GLN A 538 -16.41 -28.35 -13.45
C GLN A 538 -15.91 -28.00 -12.03
N TYR A 539 -14.66 -27.55 -11.92
CA TYR A 539 -14.11 -27.08 -10.63
C TYR A 539 -14.89 -25.89 -10.09
N PHE A 540 -15.04 -24.82 -10.89
CA PHE A 540 -15.75 -23.61 -10.45
C PHE A 540 -17.24 -23.84 -10.25
N ALA A 541 -17.90 -24.64 -11.09
CA ALA A 541 -19.31 -25.03 -10.88
C ALA A 541 -19.50 -25.73 -9.53
N LYS A 542 -18.53 -26.57 -9.12
CA LYS A 542 -18.60 -27.29 -7.85
C LYS A 542 -18.40 -26.39 -6.61
N ILE A 543 -17.57 -25.35 -6.72
CA ILE A 543 -17.24 -24.49 -5.56
C ILE A 543 -18.11 -23.22 -5.49
N TYR A 544 -18.85 -22.85 -6.55
CA TYR A 544 -19.58 -21.59 -6.64
C TYR A 544 -20.54 -21.36 -5.46
N ASP A 545 -21.46 -22.31 -5.25
CA ASP A 545 -22.46 -22.20 -4.20
C ASP A 545 -21.81 -22.25 -2.80
N GLN A 546 -20.70 -22.96 -2.67
CA GLN A 546 -19.91 -23.00 -1.44
C GLN A 546 -19.24 -21.65 -1.13
N ILE A 547 -18.75 -20.94 -2.15
CA ILE A 547 -18.20 -19.58 -2.00
C ILE A 547 -19.25 -18.63 -1.46
N GLU A 548 -20.46 -18.65 -2.03
CA GLU A 548 -21.57 -17.77 -1.61
C GLU A 548 -21.98 -18.05 -0.14
N LEU A 549 -22.06 -19.31 0.26
CA LEU A 549 -22.34 -19.71 1.65
C LEU A 549 -21.24 -19.21 2.60
N LEU A 550 -19.96 -19.43 2.24
CA LEU A 550 -18.83 -19.01 3.05
C LEU A 550 -18.77 -17.48 3.20
N ARG A 551 -19.09 -16.74 2.15
CA ARG A 551 -19.15 -15.27 2.20
C ARG A 551 -20.25 -14.75 3.10
N LYS A 552 -21.42 -15.41 3.08
CA LYS A 552 -22.50 -15.08 4.00
C LYS A 552 -22.06 -15.28 5.46
N GLN A 553 -21.49 -16.44 5.77
CA GLN A 553 -20.96 -16.73 7.10
C GLN A 553 -19.86 -15.74 7.51
N GLN A 554 -18.92 -15.46 6.60
CA GLN A 554 -17.86 -14.46 6.80
C GLN A 554 -18.44 -13.10 7.19
N LYS A 555 -19.45 -12.63 6.45
CA LYS A 555 -20.10 -11.35 6.72
C LYS A 555 -20.72 -11.29 8.10
N GLU A 556 -21.50 -12.29 8.50
CA GLU A 556 -22.16 -12.37 9.80
C GLU A 556 -21.16 -12.32 10.96
N ILE A 557 -20.05 -13.04 10.84
CA ILE A 557 -18.99 -13.06 11.86
C ILE A 557 -18.24 -11.71 11.87
N MET A 558 -17.94 -11.14 10.71
CA MET A 558 -17.26 -9.85 10.61
C MET A 558 -18.12 -8.70 11.15
N ASP A 559 -19.44 -8.74 10.96
CA ASP A 559 -20.36 -7.74 11.54
C ASP A 559 -20.28 -7.77 13.07
N THR A 560 -20.25 -8.96 13.68
CA THR A 560 -20.05 -9.12 15.13
C THR A 560 -18.69 -8.56 15.59
N GLU A 561 -17.63 -8.85 14.85
CA GLU A 561 -16.31 -8.33 15.19
C GLU A 561 -16.22 -6.80 15.04
N ASN A 562 -16.83 -6.23 14.01
CA ASN A 562 -16.80 -4.79 13.77
C ASN A 562 -17.40 -4.01 14.95
N VAL A 563 -18.45 -4.55 15.58
CA VAL A 563 -19.02 -3.98 16.80
C VAL A 563 -18.01 -4.03 17.95
N ALA A 564 -17.44 -5.20 18.23
CA ALA A 564 -16.44 -5.35 19.28
C ALA A 564 -15.20 -4.48 19.03
N PHE A 565 -14.80 -4.34 17.77
CA PHE A 565 -13.67 -3.48 17.38
C PHE A 565 -14.00 -1.98 17.57
N GLY A 566 -15.25 -1.56 17.37
CA GLY A 566 -15.72 -0.24 17.70
C GLY A 566 -15.63 0.03 19.22
N LEU A 567 -16.07 -0.92 20.04
CA LEU A 567 -15.95 -0.83 21.51
C LEU A 567 -14.49 -0.77 21.97
N LEU A 568 -13.59 -1.53 21.34
CA LEU A 568 -12.15 -1.43 21.58
C LEU A 568 -11.63 -0.01 21.33
N GLY A 569 -12.07 0.63 20.24
CA GLY A 569 -11.72 2.01 19.96
C GLY A 569 -12.16 2.97 21.05
N GLN A 570 -13.38 2.80 21.60
CA GLN A 570 -13.89 3.59 22.73
C GLN A 570 -13.05 3.40 23.98
N ILE A 571 -12.65 2.17 24.31
CA ILE A 571 -11.75 1.87 25.43
C ILE A 571 -10.43 2.64 25.27
N LEU A 572 -9.79 2.52 24.10
CA LEU A 572 -8.51 3.16 23.83
C LEU A 572 -8.62 4.69 23.87
N TYR A 573 -9.71 5.24 23.34
CA TYR A 573 -9.96 6.69 23.41
C TYR A 573 -10.24 7.17 24.84
N LYS A 574 -11.02 6.43 25.65
CA LYS A 574 -11.24 6.74 27.08
C LYS A 574 -9.92 6.71 27.88
N MET A 575 -9.04 5.75 27.57
CA MET A 575 -7.78 5.55 28.29
C MET A 575 -6.70 6.56 27.91
N TYR A 576 -6.58 6.90 26.62
CA TYR A 576 -5.45 7.65 26.08
C TYR A 576 -5.82 9.01 25.48
N GLY A 577 -7.10 9.24 25.19
CA GLY A 577 -7.55 10.43 24.47
C GLY A 577 -6.84 10.53 23.12
N THR A 578 -6.46 11.75 22.74
CA THR A 578 -5.72 12.05 21.51
C THR A 578 -4.20 11.88 21.63
N SER A 579 -3.69 11.43 22.80
CA SER A 579 -2.25 11.17 23.00
C SER A 579 -1.72 9.93 22.28
N VAL A 580 -2.62 9.07 21.82
CA VAL A 580 -2.38 7.94 20.91
C VAL A 580 -2.99 8.28 19.56
N THR A 581 -2.22 8.20 18.48
CA THR A 581 -2.74 8.51 17.15
C THR A 581 -3.71 7.42 16.68
N PRO A 582 -4.84 7.78 16.05
CA PRO A 582 -5.72 6.80 15.40
C PRO A 582 -5.03 6.18 14.20
N ASP A 583 -5.39 4.93 13.88
CA ASP A 583 -4.88 4.30 12.66
C ASP A 583 -5.07 5.20 11.43
N ALA A 584 -4.10 5.19 10.54
CA ALA A 584 -4.20 5.90 9.27
C ALA A 584 -5.32 5.29 8.41
N ASN A 585 -6.04 6.14 7.69
CA ASN A 585 -7.24 5.80 6.94
C ASN A 585 -7.41 6.65 5.68
N ARG A 586 -6.29 7.05 5.04
CA ARG A 586 -6.22 7.91 3.84
C ARG A 586 -6.67 9.35 4.07
N THR A 587 -6.71 9.80 5.33
CA THR A 587 -6.91 11.20 5.69
C THR A 587 -5.57 11.92 5.82
N LEU A 588 -5.61 13.26 5.70
CA LEU A 588 -4.42 14.07 5.84
C LEU A 588 -3.84 13.96 7.26
N ARG A 589 -2.54 13.76 7.35
CA ARG A 589 -1.78 13.64 8.60
C ARG A 589 -0.51 14.45 8.53
N ILE A 590 0.00 14.78 9.71
CA ILE A 590 1.33 15.33 9.91
C ILE A 590 2.12 14.40 10.83
N SER A 591 3.35 14.06 10.44
CA SER A 591 4.23 13.23 11.25
C SER A 591 5.53 13.96 11.54
N ASP A 592 5.84 14.15 12.83
CA ASP A 592 7.12 14.70 13.26
C ASP A 592 8.26 13.69 13.18
N GLY A 593 9.47 14.18 13.04
CA GLY A 593 10.69 13.37 13.02
C GLY A 593 11.94 14.23 13.10
N VAL A 594 13.09 13.59 13.11
CA VAL A 594 14.38 14.25 13.02
C VAL A 594 15.22 13.63 11.90
N MET A 595 16.09 14.43 11.30
CA MET A 595 17.05 13.99 10.30
C MET A 595 18.09 13.10 10.94
N LYS A 596 18.01 11.77 10.77
CA LYS A 596 18.86 10.83 11.52
C LYS A 596 19.11 9.53 10.77
N GLY A 597 20.37 9.11 10.68
CA GLY A 597 20.77 7.79 10.24
C GLY A 597 20.27 6.68 11.19
N TYR A 598 20.58 5.43 10.90
CA TYR A 598 20.17 4.27 11.69
C TYR A 598 21.23 3.16 11.63
N GLU A 599 21.21 2.26 12.61
CA GLU A 599 22.07 1.08 12.58
C GLU A 599 21.74 0.20 11.38
N TYR A 600 22.74 -0.11 10.59
CA TYR A 600 22.59 -0.80 9.32
C TYR A 600 23.80 -1.70 9.05
N ASN A 601 23.58 -3.00 8.90
CA ASN A 601 24.62 -3.99 8.57
C ASN A 601 25.88 -3.90 9.44
N GLY A 602 25.73 -3.68 10.77
CA GLY A 602 26.85 -3.56 11.71
C GLY A 602 27.61 -2.22 11.67
N THR A 603 27.05 -1.23 10.95
CA THR A 603 27.53 0.15 10.87
C THR A 603 26.34 1.11 10.97
N VAL A 604 26.52 2.36 10.59
CA VAL A 604 25.46 3.39 10.57
C VAL A 604 25.21 3.83 9.13
N ALA A 605 23.97 3.77 8.68
CA ALA A 605 23.56 4.38 7.43
C ALA A 605 23.72 5.92 7.54
N PRO A 606 24.28 6.61 6.52
CA PRO A 606 24.45 8.05 6.56
C PRO A 606 23.09 8.74 6.63
N VAL A 607 23.05 9.98 7.15
CA VAL A 607 21.82 10.79 7.15
C VAL A 607 21.45 11.21 5.74
N LYS A 608 22.46 11.49 4.90
CA LYS A 608 22.30 11.96 3.51
C LYS A 608 23.20 11.18 2.56
N SER A 609 22.73 10.98 1.34
CA SER A 609 23.53 10.65 0.17
C SER A 609 23.82 11.93 -0.65
N THR A 610 24.79 11.88 -1.55
CA THR A 610 25.20 13.01 -2.42
C THR A 610 25.30 12.58 -3.87
N PHE A 611 25.43 13.50 -4.80
CA PHE A 611 25.66 13.18 -6.21
C PHE A 611 26.98 12.40 -6.45
N TYR A 612 27.99 12.53 -5.57
CA TYR A 612 29.15 11.62 -5.63
C TYR A 612 28.74 10.16 -5.62
N GLY A 613 27.86 9.78 -4.73
CA GLY A 613 27.39 8.39 -4.64
C GLY A 613 26.54 7.96 -5.84
N LEU A 614 25.82 8.88 -6.51
CA LEU A 614 25.12 8.58 -7.76
C LEU A 614 26.11 8.16 -8.85
N TYR A 615 27.16 8.98 -9.08
CA TYR A 615 28.15 8.70 -10.12
C TYR A 615 29.07 7.52 -9.74
N ASP A 616 29.41 7.36 -8.46
CA ASP A 616 30.13 6.18 -7.97
C ASP A 616 29.37 4.87 -8.30
N ARG A 617 28.05 4.84 -8.04
CA ARG A 617 27.20 3.72 -8.44
C ARG A 617 27.15 3.52 -9.97
N TYR A 618 26.98 4.61 -10.72
CA TYR A 618 26.95 4.56 -12.18
C TYR A 618 28.23 3.93 -12.76
N TYR A 619 29.41 4.36 -12.32
CA TYR A 619 30.70 3.81 -12.79
C TYR A 619 30.99 2.44 -12.19
N GLY A 620 30.68 2.21 -10.90
CA GLY A 620 30.95 0.97 -10.19
C GLY A 620 30.17 -0.23 -10.72
N PHE A 621 29.00 0.01 -11.33
CA PHE A 621 28.19 -1.00 -12.02
C PHE A 621 28.35 -0.97 -13.55
N GLU A 622 29.50 -0.51 -14.03
CA GLU A 622 29.87 -0.52 -15.46
C GLU A 622 28.82 0.16 -16.37
N THR A 623 28.13 1.16 -15.85
CA THR A 623 27.08 1.94 -16.53
C THR A 623 25.84 1.15 -16.94
N ASN A 624 25.69 -0.07 -16.45
CA ASN A 624 24.59 -0.98 -16.82
C ASN A 624 23.30 -0.71 -16.02
N TYR A 625 22.19 -1.13 -16.59
CA TYR A 625 20.90 -1.18 -15.88
C TYR A 625 21.02 -2.03 -14.60
N PRO A 626 20.46 -1.64 -13.45
CA PRO A 626 19.59 -0.47 -13.24
C PRO A 626 20.29 0.82 -12.79
N PHE A 627 21.60 0.90 -12.90
CA PHE A 627 22.43 2.02 -12.49
C PHE A 627 22.90 2.89 -13.68
N ASN A 628 22.24 2.77 -14.83
CA ASN A 628 22.54 3.56 -16.02
C ASN A 628 21.94 4.99 -15.92
N LEU A 629 22.67 5.97 -16.45
CA LEU A 629 22.26 7.36 -16.57
C LEU A 629 22.04 7.77 -18.03
N SER A 630 21.12 8.70 -18.26
CA SER A 630 20.93 9.31 -19.56
C SER A 630 22.11 10.20 -19.93
N GLU A 631 22.29 10.51 -21.24
CA GLU A 631 23.35 11.40 -21.72
C GLU A 631 23.30 12.78 -21.04
N ARG A 632 22.11 13.28 -20.69
CA ARG A 632 21.94 14.53 -19.97
C ARG A 632 22.67 14.54 -18.63
N TRP A 633 22.53 13.48 -17.84
CA TRP A 633 23.18 13.33 -16.55
C TRP A 633 24.69 13.16 -16.68
N LYS A 634 25.16 12.37 -17.67
CA LYS A 634 26.60 12.19 -17.94
C LYS A 634 27.28 13.52 -18.30
N ASN A 635 26.62 14.31 -19.16
CA ASN A 635 27.16 15.60 -19.58
C ASN A 635 27.14 16.67 -18.48
N ALA A 636 26.19 16.58 -17.53
CA ALA A 636 26.04 17.53 -16.45
C ALA A 636 27.01 17.30 -15.28
N GLU A 637 27.63 16.13 -15.16
CA GLU A 637 28.51 15.77 -14.03
C GLU A 637 29.55 16.83 -13.71
N LYS A 638 30.21 17.38 -14.73
CA LYS A 638 31.26 18.41 -14.59
C LYS A 638 30.75 19.81 -14.16
N ASP A 639 29.44 20.06 -14.34
CA ASP A 639 28.81 21.36 -14.06
C ASP A 639 28.06 21.36 -12.70
N MET A 640 27.97 20.19 -12.05
CA MET A 640 27.27 20.00 -10.78
C MET A 640 28.22 20.10 -9.59
N ASP A 641 27.72 20.59 -8.46
CA ASP A 641 28.39 20.36 -7.17
C ASP A 641 28.03 18.96 -6.64
N LEU A 642 28.93 18.00 -6.86
CA LEU A 642 28.71 16.61 -6.47
C LEU A 642 28.59 16.39 -4.97
N LYS A 643 28.95 17.36 -4.12
CA LYS A 643 28.76 17.33 -2.66
C LYS A 643 27.33 17.64 -2.26
N THR A 644 26.51 18.19 -3.17
CA THR A 644 25.12 18.52 -2.88
C THR A 644 24.38 17.27 -2.39
N PRO A 645 23.65 17.34 -1.27
CA PRO A 645 22.78 16.25 -0.80
C PRO A 645 21.76 15.87 -1.86
N PHE A 646 21.55 14.57 -2.05
CA PHE A 646 20.61 14.07 -3.05
C PHE A 646 19.39 13.38 -2.44
N ASN A 647 19.60 12.37 -1.59
CA ASN A 647 18.54 11.79 -0.77
C ASN A 647 18.94 11.81 0.70
N PHE A 648 17.95 11.67 1.58
CA PHE A 648 18.17 11.64 3.01
C PHE A 648 17.20 10.68 3.72
N VAL A 649 17.48 10.42 5.01
CA VAL A 649 16.59 9.68 5.90
C VAL A 649 16.21 10.50 7.11
N SER A 650 14.96 10.30 7.56
CA SER A 650 14.42 10.92 8.77
C SER A 650 13.56 9.92 9.57
N THR A 651 13.32 10.24 10.83
CA THR A 651 12.51 9.40 11.74
C THR A 651 11.01 9.71 11.67
N ASN A 652 10.53 10.31 10.58
CA ASN A 652 9.11 10.50 10.38
C ASN A 652 8.41 9.14 10.22
N ASP A 653 7.18 9.09 10.68
CA ASP A 653 6.33 7.91 10.58
C ASP A 653 5.50 8.00 9.30
N ILE A 654 5.78 7.11 8.35
CA ILE A 654 5.07 7.04 7.07
C ILE A 654 4.66 5.60 6.72
N VAL A 655 3.65 5.49 5.88
CA VAL A 655 3.25 4.25 5.19
C VAL A 655 2.89 4.58 3.74
N GLY A 656 2.60 3.56 2.92
CA GLY A 656 2.12 3.76 1.55
C GLY A 656 0.97 4.77 1.49
N GLY A 657 0.98 5.68 0.51
CA GLY A 657 0.10 6.85 0.41
C GLY A 657 0.80 8.17 0.78
N ASN A 658 1.84 8.11 1.64
CA ASN A 658 2.72 9.27 1.89
C ASN A 658 3.66 9.60 0.73
N SER A 659 3.75 8.78 -0.30
CA SER A 659 4.47 9.15 -1.53
C SER A 659 3.98 10.50 -2.05
N GLY A 660 4.90 11.44 -2.31
CA GLY A 660 4.59 12.81 -2.72
C GLY A 660 4.30 13.78 -1.56
N SER A 661 4.42 13.32 -0.30
CA SER A 661 4.33 14.19 0.88
C SER A 661 5.52 15.13 0.93
N ALA A 662 5.26 16.44 1.11
CA ALA A 662 6.33 17.36 1.44
C ALA A 662 6.93 17.01 2.81
N ILE A 663 8.26 17.08 2.89
CA ILE A 663 8.97 17.09 4.17
C ILE A 663 9.39 18.53 4.42
N ILE A 664 8.90 19.11 5.53
CA ILE A 664 9.08 20.52 5.85
C ILE A 664 9.83 20.69 7.17
N ASN A 665 10.48 21.84 7.34
CA ASN A 665 11.06 22.26 8.61
C ASN A 665 10.02 22.99 9.49
N LYS A 666 10.44 23.50 10.66
CA LYS A 666 9.58 24.24 11.60
C LYS A 666 9.02 25.56 11.03
N ASN A 667 9.64 26.10 9.98
CA ASN A 667 9.18 27.32 9.30
C ASN A 667 8.20 27.02 8.15
N ALA A 668 7.73 25.76 8.02
CA ALA A 668 6.92 25.28 6.90
C ALA A 668 7.61 25.43 5.54
N GLU A 669 8.95 25.30 5.48
CA GLU A 669 9.71 25.32 4.24
C GLU A 669 10.01 23.89 3.79
N VAL A 670 9.88 23.61 2.47
CA VAL A 670 10.23 22.31 1.86
C VAL A 670 11.72 22.05 2.03
N ILE A 671 12.07 21.01 2.78
CA ILE A 671 13.43 20.48 2.86
C ILE A 671 13.59 19.18 2.07
N GLY A 672 12.49 18.61 1.60
CA GLY A 672 12.49 17.41 0.79
C GLY A 672 11.12 16.89 0.41
N LEU A 673 11.12 15.75 -0.28
CA LEU A 673 9.95 15.06 -0.80
C LEU A 673 10.03 13.59 -0.44
N ALA A 674 9.09 13.09 0.37
CA ALA A 674 9.03 11.69 0.77
C ALA A 674 8.66 10.80 -0.43
N PHE A 675 9.43 9.74 -0.67
CA PHE A 675 9.14 8.81 -1.78
C PHE A 675 9.21 7.33 -1.40
N ASP A 676 9.92 6.99 -0.31
CA ASP A 676 10.10 5.60 0.12
C ASP A 676 10.31 5.52 1.64
N GLY A 677 10.36 4.32 2.17
CA GLY A 677 10.86 3.98 3.50
C GLY A 677 11.97 2.93 3.39
N ASN A 678 12.75 2.74 4.45
CA ASN A 678 13.64 1.59 4.52
C ASN A 678 12.84 0.30 4.76
N ILE A 679 13.46 -0.87 4.51
CA ILE A 679 12.75 -2.16 4.62
C ILE A 679 12.28 -2.43 6.06
N GLU A 680 13.00 -1.93 7.05
CA GLU A 680 12.65 -2.02 8.46
C GLU A 680 11.40 -1.20 8.81
N SER A 681 11.02 -0.22 7.97
CA SER A 681 9.80 0.57 8.16
C SER A 681 8.52 -0.17 7.81
N LEU A 682 8.58 -1.30 7.10
CA LEU A 682 7.40 -2.07 6.67
C LEU A 682 6.60 -2.66 7.85
N GLN A 683 7.24 -2.91 9.00
CA GLN A 683 6.56 -3.22 10.25
C GLN A 683 5.70 -2.05 10.78
N GLY A 684 5.92 -0.83 10.28
CA GLY A 684 5.18 0.38 10.62
C GLY A 684 3.68 0.30 10.37
N ASN A 685 3.23 -0.67 9.58
CA ASN A 685 1.81 -0.99 9.47
C ASN A 685 1.19 -1.41 10.82
N PHE A 686 1.96 -2.06 11.69
CA PHE A 686 1.49 -2.62 12.98
C PHE A 686 2.08 -1.92 14.20
N ILE A 687 3.31 -1.45 14.09
CA ILE A 687 4.04 -0.80 15.17
C ILE A 687 5.07 0.19 14.59
N TYR A 688 5.16 1.38 15.17
CA TYR A 688 6.22 2.32 14.82
C TYR A 688 7.41 2.15 15.77
N LEU A 689 8.58 1.89 15.21
CA LEU A 689 9.83 1.74 15.96
C LEU A 689 10.84 2.82 15.54
N PRO A 690 10.99 3.92 16.30
CA PRO A 690 11.85 5.04 15.92
C PRO A 690 13.34 4.68 15.77
N THR A 691 13.76 3.55 16.35
CA THR A 691 15.15 3.04 16.22
C THR A 691 15.46 2.63 14.77
N TYR A 692 14.49 2.03 14.06
CA TYR A 692 14.72 1.40 12.76
C TYR A 692 13.93 2.03 11.61
N ASN A 693 12.68 2.50 11.88
CA ASN A 693 11.85 3.07 10.82
C ASN A 693 12.45 4.38 10.29
N ARG A 694 12.65 4.47 8.98
CA ARG A 694 13.11 5.69 8.31
C ARG A 694 12.25 5.99 7.10
N THR A 695 11.88 7.27 7.00
CA THR A 695 11.40 7.89 5.76
C THR A 695 12.59 8.18 4.88
N VAL A 696 12.50 7.88 3.60
CA VAL A 696 13.48 8.26 2.58
C VAL A 696 12.92 9.40 1.75
N GLY A 697 13.66 10.51 1.67
CA GLY A 697 13.26 11.72 0.95
C GLY A 697 14.27 12.16 -0.10
N VAL A 698 13.78 12.80 -1.17
CA VAL A 698 14.63 13.57 -2.09
C VAL A 698 14.94 14.90 -1.44
N ASP A 699 16.21 15.32 -1.35
CA ASP A 699 16.64 16.55 -0.70
C ASP A 699 16.29 17.79 -1.57
N SER A 700 15.80 18.87 -0.97
CA SER A 700 15.41 20.08 -1.69
C SER A 700 16.56 20.71 -2.48
N LYS A 701 17.79 20.64 -1.92
CA LYS A 701 19.01 21.12 -2.62
C LYS A 701 19.32 20.24 -3.83
N GLY A 702 19.21 18.93 -3.69
CA GLY A 702 19.43 17.99 -4.79
C GLY A 702 18.38 18.13 -5.90
N MET A 703 17.11 18.34 -5.53
CA MET A 703 16.05 18.62 -6.50
C MET A 703 16.36 19.91 -7.27
N TRP A 704 16.71 20.99 -6.58
CA TRP A 704 17.00 22.28 -7.20
C TRP A 704 18.25 22.22 -8.09
N GLU A 705 19.34 21.58 -7.63
CA GLU A 705 20.58 21.39 -8.40
C GLU A 705 20.30 20.62 -9.70
N ALA A 706 19.53 19.52 -9.62
CA ALA A 706 19.15 18.76 -10.80
C ALA A 706 18.32 19.60 -11.78
N ILE A 707 17.26 20.28 -11.31
CA ILE A 707 16.38 21.12 -12.13
C ILE A 707 17.20 22.21 -12.86
N LYS A 708 18.09 22.89 -12.13
CA LYS A 708 18.87 24.02 -12.65
C LYS A 708 20.02 23.55 -13.54
N LYS A 709 20.79 22.54 -13.12
CA LYS A 709 22.05 22.16 -13.78
C LYS A 709 21.89 21.09 -14.84
N VAL A 710 21.07 20.07 -14.56
CA VAL A 710 20.88 18.93 -15.47
C VAL A 710 19.80 19.23 -16.49
N TYR A 711 18.64 19.73 -16.05
CA TYR A 711 17.49 19.95 -16.95
C TYR A 711 17.46 21.35 -17.54
N LYS A 712 18.24 22.28 -17.03
CA LYS A 712 18.25 23.72 -17.47
C LYS A 712 16.83 24.31 -17.42
N ALA A 713 16.03 23.89 -16.44
CA ALA A 713 14.65 24.33 -16.26
C ALA A 713 14.60 25.61 -15.41
N ASP A 714 15.16 26.69 -15.96
CA ASP A 714 15.38 27.96 -15.25
C ASP A 714 14.08 28.56 -14.69
N ARG A 715 12.99 28.62 -15.50
CA ARG A 715 11.69 29.12 -15.06
C ARG A 715 11.20 28.38 -13.80
N LEU A 716 11.28 27.04 -13.80
CA LEU A 716 10.86 26.24 -12.66
C LEU A 716 11.76 26.46 -11.43
N ALA A 717 13.09 26.51 -11.64
CA ALA A 717 14.04 26.72 -10.56
C ALA A 717 13.85 28.10 -9.90
N ASP A 718 13.59 29.14 -10.71
CA ASP A 718 13.34 30.51 -10.25
C ASP A 718 12.00 30.59 -9.51
N GLU A 719 10.93 29.94 -10.02
CA GLU A 719 9.64 29.90 -9.36
C GLU A 719 9.71 29.21 -7.97
N LEU A 720 10.41 28.08 -7.86
CA LEU A 720 10.62 27.40 -6.57
C LEU A 720 11.34 28.32 -5.56
N LYS A 721 12.34 29.07 -6.02
CA LYS A 721 13.10 29.98 -5.18
C LYS A 721 12.30 31.21 -4.72
N GLU A 722 11.50 31.78 -5.63
CA GLU A 722 10.75 33.03 -5.39
C GLU A 722 9.33 32.76 -4.80
N GLY A 723 8.84 31.50 -4.90
CA GLY A 723 7.49 31.12 -4.50
C GLY A 723 6.40 31.62 -5.44
N LYS A 724 6.77 32.14 -6.62
CA LYS A 724 5.85 32.66 -7.65
C LYS A 724 6.43 32.52 -9.05
N ALA A 725 5.54 32.32 -10.01
CA ALA A 725 5.89 32.31 -11.41
C ALA A 725 6.23 33.75 -11.93
N LYS A 726 7.13 33.83 -12.93
CA LYS A 726 7.46 35.07 -13.64
C LYS A 726 6.74 35.16 -14.98
#